data_c32c668b9f211e84091e4f7fb770b4c1
#
_entry.id   c32c668b9f211e84091e4f7fb770b4c1
#
_cell.length_a   1.000
_cell.length_b   1.000
_cell.length_c   1.000
_cell.angle_alpha   90.00
_cell.angle_beta   90.00
_cell.angle_gamma   90.00
#
_symmetry.space_group_name_H-M   'P 1'
#
loop_
_entity.id
_entity.type
_entity.pdbx_description
1 polymer ?
#
loop_
_entity_poly.entity_id
_entity_poly.type
_entity_poly.pdbx_seq_one_letter_code
_entity_poly.pdbx_strand_id
1 'polypeptide(L)'
;MKKSINIGVIVFLLLHACSSSENTENQTIVEPISEDTPINEPVEPNNPPPPEGNNPPPPPEGGNDIDRAIQIINDADDEVLDCISRAFPTDIYQKIVNDLNPDNFEAGVIIGCFKDPTSSPGIAQPPPSSEGGYGGDSTTPTTVPSDTGSGGTSQPGSPEGNRGDSWYDLNVYEYSPSYSVATSNGNTGFGLNESGDILLSGYGFNNSGGSTKLNHPVSISANAGKMAVTDRFNNRVLIWNSIPTSNTAPDLVLGQANFTTHNSGTGLNNMNFPGQVVVTSDGKVLVADSDNNRVLVWTSFPTSSGQAADYAIPTTNYVNFGDSWPWGVWSDGTKVIVTATVAKAVLFWNSFPGPNDAPDIVLTSSQVGTPRSITSDGNYVMLGDENANGPCIGQNGTRSTHIWTSWPTSSRDPDACIDNWLASAIYDSKIYGIAAGGETMYFYDDLYTTTQELKANVKLANPNEGHRWAGGDDGGATVVDGKLFVAEYNGNRISVFDTIPALPAEKPDWALLANEPTDYPLLDEFIIQNPIIDSNGSMLFVSSDFDRSLSIWKQLPGSSGAQPDIVMRRFDQAPWDMVVEGKEVYLAGGNSVFGWSDIESAMNSGNYSFTLNAKSIGNVTFQGVRGLAYNGTYFAVADAGADTIYIWEGVPSASDNPAYSLPNLSNLGRIDMNDTHLAIGCYPGGSSFKVLELSMLSSPSYQTVPGQDCPSEVSFNDKGFFIPGDDKIIGWNSVADALAGSSPTMSFGGKTDKTNIGTKMAAGIGWDGYHFWVGEYKFSNRLLGFAPSK
;
A
#
# COMPACT_ATOMS: atom_id res chain seq x y z
N MET A 1 3.48 48.27 -11.18
CA MET A 1 2.57 47.37 -11.90
C MET A 1 3.05 45.96 -11.66
N LYS A 2 2.53 45.31 -10.66
CA LYS A 2 2.84 43.91 -10.35
C LYS A 2 1.81 43.02 -11.10
N LYS A 3 2.27 42.15 -11.95
CA LYS A 3 1.46 41.08 -12.53
C LYS A 3 1.52 39.92 -11.58
N SER A 4 0.41 39.61 -10.95
CA SER A 4 0.17 38.32 -10.29
C SER A 4 0.04 37.27 -11.37
N ILE A 5 0.84 36.22 -11.28
CA ILE A 5 0.69 35.00 -12.07
C ILE A 5 0.00 34.01 -11.13
N ASN A 6 -1.20 33.60 -11.50
CA ASN A 6 -1.94 32.52 -10.85
C ASN A 6 -1.16 31.20 -11.01
N ILE A 7 -0.71 30.66 -9.90
CA ILE A 7 -0.21 29.29 -9.76
C ILE A 7 -1.40 28.45 -9.26
N GLY A 8 -2.20 28.02 -10.16
CA GLY A 8 -3.30 27.14 -9.84
C GLY A 8 -3.55 26.18 -10.97
N VAL A 9 -2.73 25.14 -11.16
CA VAL A 9 -3.05 23.97 -12.03
C VAL A 9 -2.03 22.79 -11.88
N ILE A 10 -1.24 22.65 -10.86
CA ILE A 10 -0.21 21.58 -10.85
C ILE A 10 -0.44 20.46 -9.80
N VAL A 11 -1.42 20.54 -8.93
CA VAL A 11 -1.64 19.50 -7.89
C VAL A 11 -2.52 18.32 -8.37
N PHE A 12 -3.08 18.34 -9.56
CA PHE A 12 -4.14 17.39 -9.98
C PHE A 12 -3.68 16.06 -10.59
N LEU A 13 -2.39 15.77 -10.68
CA LEU A 13 -1.92 14.56 -11.41
C LEU A 13 -1.35 13.43 -10.53
N LEU A 14 -1.37 13.55 -9.21
CA LEU A 14 -0.77 12.55 -8.32
C LEU A 14 -1.77 11.65 -7.54
N LEU A 15 -3.06 11.77 -7.79
CA LEU A 15 -4.09 11.08 -6.99
C LEU A 15 -4.64 9.77 -7.62
N HIS A 16 -4.01 9.19 -8.62
CA HIS A 16 -4.57 8.02 -9.35
C HIS A 16 -3.90 6.67 -9.05
N ALA A 17 -3.38 6.43 -7.90
CA ALA A 17 -2.65 5.20 -7.66
C ALA A 17 -3.05 4.44 -6.40
N CYS A 18 -4.31 4.16 -6.22
CA CYS A 18 -4.77 3.08 -5.34
C CYS A 18 -6.19 2.69 -5.73
N SER A 19 -6.39 1.95 -6.81
CA SER A 19 -7.60 1.16 -6.98
C SER A 19 -7.21 -0.24 -7.40
N SER A 20 -7.54 -1.19 -6.55
CA SER A 20 -7.64 -2.59 -6.90
C SER A 20 -8.49 -2.77 -8.15
N SER A 21 -8.02 -3.65 -9.03
CA SER A 21 -8.67 -4.08 -10.26
C SER A 21 -10.17 -4.27 -10.14
N GLU A 22 -10.96 -3.48 -10.86
CA GLU A 22 -12.33 -3.84 -11.23
C GLU A 22 -12.49 -3.72 -12.74
N ASN A 23 -13.06 -4.79 -13.30
CA ASN A 23 -13.38 -4.96 -14.72
C ASN A 23 -14.25 -3.82 -15.25
N THR A 24 -13.78 -3.14 -16.27
CA THR A 24 -14.63 -2.32 -17.12
C THR A 24 -14.99 -3.10 -18.39
N GLU A 25 -16.25 -3.46 -18.52
CA GLU A 25 -16.82 -4.00 -19.75
C GLU A 25 -16.74 -2.98 -20.89
N ASN A 26 -16.31 -3.45 -22.05
CA ASN A 26 -16.30 -2.73 -23.32
C ASN A 26 -17.69 -2.26 -23.72
N GLN A 27 -17.91 -0.98 -23.82
CA GLN A 27 -19.01 -0.43 -24.62
C GLN A 27 -18.50 -0.13 -26.03
N THR A 28 -19.04 -0.88 -26.97
CA THR A 28 -18.83 -0.72 -28.41
C THR A 28 -19.61 0.50 -28.92
N ILE A 29 -18.90 1.51 -29.38
CA ILE A 29 -19.51 2.61 -30.13
C ILE A 29 -19.66 2.17 -31.60
N VAL A 30 -20.88 2.17 -32.09
CA VAL A 30 -21.24 1.91 -33.49
C VAL A 30 -21.29 3.25 -34.20
N GLU A 31 -20.48 3.46 -35.23
CA GLU A 31 -20.66 4.50 -36.23
C GLU A 31 -21.19 3.92 -37.56
N PRO A 32 -21.94 4.68 -38.35
CA PRO A 32 -22.80 4.15 -39.40
C PRO A 32 -22.12 3.92 -40.74
N ILE A 33 -22.65 2.92 -41.40
CA ILE A 33 -22.29 2.38 -42.69
C ILE A 33 -22.62 3.38 -43.83
N SER A 34 -21.76 3.50 -44.82
CA SER A 34 -22.13 3.92 -46.17
C SER A 34 -21.73 2.84 -47.20
N GLU A 35 -22.71 2.50 -48.01
CA GLU A 35 -22.67 1.50 -49.08
C GLU A 35 -21.70 1.84 -50.21
N ASP A 36 -21.06 0.82 -50.82
CA ASP A 36 -21.13 0.54 -52.26
C ASP A 36 -20.40 -0.77 -52.61
N THR A 37 -21.06 -1.57 -53.43
CA THR A 37 -20.77 -2.89 -54.01
C THR A 37 -20.04 -2.80 -55.34
N PRO A 38 -19.79 -3.92 -56.12
CA PRO A 38 -19.14 -5.22 -55.87
C PRO A 38 -18.02 -5.52 -56.93
N ILE A 39 -17.33 -6.67 -56.86
CA ILE A 39 -16.89 -7.47 -58.01
C ILE A 39 -16.18 -8.80 -57.61
N ASN A 40 -16.84 -9.89 -57.99
CA ASN A 40 -16.43 -11.24 -58.48
C ASN A 40 -15.15 -11.98 -58.05
N GLU A 41 -15.48 -13.22 -57.73
CA GLU A 41 -14.71 -14.46 -57.57
C GLU A 41 -13.74 -14.87 -58.66
N PRO A 42 -12.87 -15.90 -58.40
CA PRO A 42 -13.25 -17.25 -58.78
C PRO A 42 -12.88 -18.37 -57.76
N VAL A 43 -13.65 -19.44 -57.90
CA VAL A 43 -13.69 -20.72 -57.17
C VAL A 43 -12.59 -21.69 -57.67
N GLU A 44 -12.04 -22.53 -56.75
CA GLU A 44 -11.82 -24.02 -56.85
C GLU A 44 -10.80 -24.54 -55.84
N PRO A 45 -10.70 -25.86 -55.56
CA PRO A 45 -11.73 -26.86 -55.30
C PRO A 45 -11.60 -27.61 -53.95
N ASN A 46 -12.64 -28.34 -53.63
CA ASN A 46 -12.87 -29.26 -52.49
C ASN A 46 -11.73 -30.22 -52.16
N ASN A 47 -11.38 -30.27 -50.87
CA ASN A 47 -10.92 -31.46 -50.19
C ASN A 47 -11.85 -31.74 -48.97
N PRO A 48 -12.18 -32.99 -48.72
CA PRO A 48 -13.09 -33.35 -47.60
C PRO A 48 -12.40 -33.10 -46.23
N PRO A 49 -13.17 -32.74 -45.19
CA PRO A 49 -12.64 -32.56 -43.87
C PRO A 49 -12.18 -33.89 -43.28
N PRO A 50 -11.12 -33.90 -42.44
CA PRO A 50 -10.76 -35.05 -41.62
C PRO A 50 -11.87 -35.30 -40.60
N PRO A 51 -12.00 -36.54 -40.08
CA PRO A 51 -13.05 -36.92 -39.15
C PRO A 51 -12.93 -36.12 -37.85
N GLU A 52 -14.07 -35.68 -37.34
CA GLU A 52 -14.21 -34.97 -36.06
C GLU A 52 -13.64 -35.86 -34.94
N GLY A 53 -12.52 -35.42 -34.35
CA GLY A 53 -12.07 -35.93 -33.08
C GLY A 53 -13.02 -35.39 -31.98
N ASN A 54 -13.43 -36.25 -31.08
CA ASN A 54 -14.21 -35.93 -29.91
C ASN A 54 -13.48 -34.84 -29.10
N ASN A 55 -13.84 -33.58 -29.29
CA ASN A 55 -13.54 -32.55 -28.32
C ASN A 55 -14.59 -32.67 -27.19
N PRO A 56 -14.17 -32.73 -25.93
CA PRO A 56 -15.13 -32.64 -24.83
C PRO A 56 -15.91 -31.31 -24.93
N PRO A 57 -17.18 -31.30 -24.49
CA PRO A 57 -17.96 -30.07 -24.49
C PRO A 57 -17.28 -28.99 -23.66
N PRO A 58 -17.37 -27.70 -24.06
CA PRO A 58 -16.80 -26.63 -23.25
C PRO A 58 -17.40 -26.62 -21.84
N PRO A 59 -16.62 -26.29 -20.81
CA PRO A 59 -17.11 -26.25 -19.44
C PRO A 59 -18.24 -25.21 -19.32
N PRO A 60 -19.24 -25.42 -18.44
CA PRO A 60 -20.34 -24.50 -18.29
C PRO A 60 -19.85 -23.13 -17.82
N GLU A 61 -20.30 -22.08 -18.47
CA GLU A 61 -20.08 -20.70 -18.05
C GLU A 61 -21.08 -20.36 -16.93
N GLY A 62 -20.57 -20.08 -15.70
CA GLY A 62 -21.37 -19.55 -14.59
C GLY A 62 -21.64 -20.54 -13.45
N GLY A 63 -20.69 -20.69 -12.57
CA GLY A 63 -20.75 -21.38 -11.28
C GLY A 63 -19.47 -21.07 -10.52
N ASN A 64 -19.42 -21.30 -9.18
CA ASN A 64 -18.14 -21.21 -8.49
C ASN A 64 -17.21 -22.34 -8.99
N ASP A 65 -15.92 -22.24 -8.73
CA ASP A 65 -14.95 -23.21 -9.24
C ASP A 65 -15.17 -24.62 -8.68
N ILE A 66 -15.73 -24.76 -7.50
CA ILE A 66 -16.11 -26.06 -6.90
C ILE A 66 -17.21 -26.76 -7.72
N ASP A 67 -18.28 -26.05 -8.07
CA ASP A 67 -19.37 -26.62 -8.89
C ASP A 67 -18.87 -27.05 -10.27
N ARG A 68 -17.96 -26.27 -10.86
CA ARG A 68 -17.31 -26.63 -12.13
C ARG A 68 -16.41 -27.84 -12.00
N ALA A 69 -15.63 -27.95 -10.93
CA ALA A 69 -14.78 -29.10 -10.66
C ALA A 69 -15.60 -30.38 -10.46
N ILE A 70 -16.69 -30.30 -9.71
CA ILE A 70 -17.62 -31.44 -9.51
C ILE A 70 -18.20 -31.88 -10.84
N GLN A 71 -18.58 -30.98 -11.72
CA GLN A 71 -19.08 -31.32 -13.05
C GLN A 71 -18.00 -31.97 -13.91
N ILE A 72 -16.76 -31.44 -13.87
CA ILE A 72 -15.63 -32.02 -14.58
C ILE A 72 -15.37 -33.46 -14.13
N ILE A 73 -15.39 -33.74 -12.82
CA ILE A 73 -15.21 -35.10 -12.29
C ILE A 73 -16.31 -36.05 -12.79
N ASN A 74 -17.56 -35.59 -12.81
CA ASN A 74 -18.69 -36.43 -13.28
C ASN A 74 -18.62 -36.77 -14.75
N ASP A 75 -18.04 -35.90 -15.57
CA ASP A 75 -17.95 -36.02 -17.02
C ASP A 75 -16.54 -36.42 -17.50
N ALA A 76 -15.58 -36.67 -16.57
CA ALA A 76 -14.17 -36.89 -16.86
C ALA A 76 -13.94 -38.20 -17.61
N ASP A 77 -13.12 -38.14 -18.61
CA ASP A 77 -12.54 -39.34 -19.27
C ASP A 77 -11.29 -39.82 -18.52
N ASP A 78 -10.76 -40.97 -18.98
CA ASP A 78 -9.64 -41.63 -18.32
C ASP A 78 -8.36 -40.76 -18.30
N GLU A 79 -8.16 -39.83 -19.25
CA GLU A 79 -6.99 -38.97 -19.32
C GLU A 79 -7.07 -37.84 -18.29
N VAL A 80 -8.25 -37.27 -18.07
CA VAL A 80 -8.51 -36.26 -17.04
C VAL A 80 -8.41 -36.88 -15.63
N LEU A 81 -8.99 -38.03 -15.43
CA LEU A 81 -8.91 -38.78 -14.15
C LEU A 81 -7.47 -39.20 -13.83
N ASP A 82 -6.68 -39.58 -14.80
CA ASP A 82 -5.25 -39.87 -14.64
C ASP A 82 -4.45 -38.63 -14.25
N CYS A 83 -4.74 -37.48 -14.85
CA CYS A 83 -4.14 -36.22 -14.45
C CYS A 83 -4.48 -35.87 -13.00
N ILE A 84 -5.73 -35.95 -12.59
CA ILE A 84 -6.17 -35.68 -11.21
C ILE A 84 -5.51 -36.70 -10.24
N SER A 85 -5.38 -37.95 -10.62
CA SER A 85 -4.74 -38.99 -9.79
C SER A 85 -3.24 -38.76 -9.59
N ARG A 86 -2.57 -38.12 -10.55
CA ARG A 86 -1.17 -37.72 -10.43
C ARG A 86 -0.98 -36.47 -9.60
N ALA A 87 -2.00 -35.63 -9.50
CA ALA A 87 -1.94 -34.36 -8.80
C ALA A 87 -2.17 -34.48 -7.28
N PHE A 88 -2.85 -35.54 -6.83
CA PHE A 88 -3.23 -35.71 -5.43
C PHE A 88 -2.76 -37.07 -4.84
N PRO A 89 -2.44 -37.11 -3.52
CA PRO A 89 -2.29 -38.36 -2.79
C PRO A 89 -3.53 -39.25 -2.93
N THR A 90 -3.35 -40.56 -2.84
CA THR A 90 -4.41 -41.54 -3.13
C THR A 90 -5.67 -41.39 -2.26
N ASP A 91 -5.52 -41.00 -1.02
CA ASP A 91 -6.64 -40.77 -0.08
C ASP A 91 -7.42 -39.47 -0.45
N ILE A 92 -6.74 -38.41 -0.84
CA ILE A 92 -7.36 -37.19 -1.32
C ILE A 92 -8.03 -37.41 -2.67
N TYR A 93 -7.38 -38.09 -3.60
CA TYR A 93 -7.97 -38.46 -4.87
C TYR A 93 -9.26 -39.26 -4.70
N GLN A 94 -9.28 -40.28 -3.80
CA GLN A 94 -10.47 -41.06 -3.53
C GLN A 94 -11.61 -40.23 -2.90
N LYS A 95 -11.28 -39.29 -2.01
CA LYS A 95 -12.24 -38.32 -1.45
C LYS A 95 -12.86 -37.44 -2.54
N ILE A 96 -12.03 -36.89 -3.39
CA ILE A 96 -12.47 -35.98 -4.46
C ILE A 96 -13.39 -36.70 -5.45
N VAL A 97 -12.99 -37.91 -5.91
CA VAL A 97 -13.71 -38.64 -6.97
C VAL A 97 -14.94 -39.36 -6.43
N ASN A 98 -14.89 -39.91 -5.22
CA ASN A 98 -16.01 -40.69 -4.65
C ASN A 98 -17.03 -39.80 -3.93
N ASP A 99 -16.57 -38.80 -3.18
CA ASP A 99 -17.45 -37.98 -2.34
C ASP A 99 -17.89 -36.68 -3.05
N LEU A 100 -17.30 -36.37 -4.21
CA LEU A 100 -17.56 -35.16 -4.99
C LEU A 100 -17.50 -33.87 -4.12
N ASN A 101 -16.49 -33.78 -3.26
CA ASN A 101 -16.34 -32.70 -2.31
C ASN A 101 -14.90 -32.10 -2.37
N PRO A 102 -14.49 -31.50 -3.51
CA PRO A 102 -13.24 -30.80 -3.61
C PRO A 102 -13.31 -29.45 -2.85
N ASP A 103 -12.20 -29.01 -2.28
CA ASP A 103 -12.05 -27.64 -1.81
C ASP A 103 -11.68 -26.69 -2.97
N ASN A 104 -11.54 -25.39 -2.69
CA ASN A 104 -11.22 -24.38 -3.71
C ASN A 104 -9.87 -24.63 -4.41
N PHE A 105 -8.88 -25.15 -3.70
CA PHE A 105 -7.58 -25.49 -4.26
C PHE A 105 -7.67 -26.72 -5.16
N GLU A 106 -8.32 -27.79 -4.65
CA GLU A 106 -8.55 -29.01 -5.39
C GLU A 106 -9.37 -28.75 -6.66
N ALA A 107 -10.38 -27.87 -6.58
CA ALA A 107 -11.16 -27.43 -7.73
C ALA A 107 -10.31 -26.75 -8.81
N GLY A 108 -9.37 -25.90 -8.41
CA GLY A 108 -8.44 -25.24 -9.34
C GLY A 108 -7.56 -26.24 -10.09
N VAL A 109 -7.04 -27.27 -9.41
CA VAL A 109 -6.24 -28.33 -10.01
C VAL A 109 -7.06 -29.20 -10.96
N ILE A 110 -8.29 -29.56 -10.59
CA ILE A 110 -9.22 -30.34 -11.43
C ILE A 110 -9.55 -29.60 -12.72
N ILE A 111 -9.83 -28.30 -12.64
CA ILE A 111 -10.06 -27.43 -13.81
C ILE A 111 -8.80 -27.35 -14.68
N GLY A 112 -7.62 -27.33 -14.05
CA GLY A 112 -6.33 -27.38 -14.76
C GLY A 112 -6.15 -28.66 -15.55
N CYS A 113 -6.42 -29.81 -14.94
CA CYS A 113 -6.37 -31.13 -15.61
C CYS A 113 -7.35 -31.27 -16.77
N PHE A 114 -8.53 -30.67 -16.66
CA PHE A 114 -9.50 -30.66 -17.76
C PHE A 114 -9.01 -29.84 -18.98
N LYS A 115 -8.28 -28.73 -18.73
CA LYS A 115 -7.72 -27.89 -19.78
C LYS A 115 -6.51 -28.51 -20.47
N ASP A 116 -5.68 -29.24 -19.72
CA ASP A 116 -4.49 -29.92 -20.21
C ASP A 116 -4.24 -31.22 -19.42
N PRO A 117 -4.82 -32.36 -19.86
CA PRO A 117 -4.65 -33.66 -19.19
C PRO A 117 -3.20 -34.18 -19.18
N THR A 118 -2.36 -33.62 -20.05
CA THR A 118 -0.93 -34.01 -20.14
C THR A 118 -0.05 -33.25 -19.16
N SER A 119 -0.58 -32.24 -18.51
CA SER A 119 0.13 -31.45 -17.49
C SER A 119 0.55 -32.34 -16.31
N SER A 120 1.67 -32.04 -15.69
CA SER A 120 2.08 -32.62 -14.43
C SER A 120 1.94 -31.54 -13.36
N PRO A 121 0.75 -31.38 -12.76
CA PRO A 121 0.60 -30.51 -11.61
C PRO A 121 1.48 -31.06 -10.49
N GLY A 122 2.31 -30.21 -9.86
CA GLY A 122 3.18 -30.62 -8.76
C GLY A 122 2.37 -31.31 -7.66
N ILE A 123 2.89 -32.37 -7.09
CA ILE A 123 2.23 -33.14 -6.01
C ILE A 123 2.03 -32.20 -4.81
N ALA A 124 0.80 -31.80 -4.55
CA ALA A 124 0.43 -31.07 -3.34
C ALA A 124 0.56 -32.02 -2.14
N GLN A 125 1.53 -31.75 -1.26
CA GLN A 125 1.57 -32.45 0.03
C GLN A 125 0.52 -31.83 0.96
N PRO A 126 -0.34 -32.65 1.59
CA PRO A 126 -1.24 -32.15 2.63
C PRO A 126 -0.43 -31.73 3.87
N PRO A 127 -0.89 -30.73 4.62
CA PRO A 127 -0.27 -30.38 5.90
C PRO A 127 -0.34 -31.59 6.85
N PRO A 128 0.66 -31.80 7.73
CA PRO A 128 0.71 -32.95 8.62
C PRO A 128 -0.45 -32.90 9.62
N SER A 129 -1.26 -33.96 9.63
CA SER A 129 -2.32 -34.20 10.61
C SER A 129 -1.71 -34.43 11.98
N SER A 130 -2.13 -33.68 12.97
CA SER A 130 -1.79 -33.87 14.38
C SER A 130 -2.58 -35.07 14.94
N GLU A 131 -1.94 -36.19 15.16
CA GLU A 131 -2.39 -37.17 16.15
C GLU A 131 -1.30 -37.40 17.17
N GLY A 132 -1.72 -37.35 18.46
CA GLY A 132 -0.88 -37.33 19.61
C GLY A 132 -0.25 -38.67 20.03
N GLY A 133 0.71 -38.60 20.90
CA GLY A 133 1.28 -39.75 21.58
C GLY A 133 2.36 -39.39 22.58
N TYR A 134 2.00 -39.43 23.83
CA TYR A 134 2.72 -39.39 25.08
C TYR A 134 4.16 -39.91 25.10
N GLY A 135 5.02 -39.29 25.95
CA GLY A 135 6.14 -39.93 26.57
C GLY A 135 7.30 -39.08 26.99
N GLY A 136 7.36 -38.78 28.23
CA GLY A 136 8.21 -38.08 29.13
C GLY A 136 9.73 -38.32 29.09
N ASP A 137 10.48 -37.45 29.56
CA ASP A 137 11.19 -37.37 30.87
C ASP A 137 12.40 -36.42 30.79
N SER A 138 12.40 -35.52 31.74
CA SER A 138 13.47 -34.85 32.51
C SER A 138 14.91 -34.77 31.95
N THR A 139 15.51 -33.58 31.98
CA THR A 139 16.49 -33.16 33.01
C THR A 139 16.92 -31.70 32.84
N THR A 140 17.03 -31.09 34.01
CA THR A 140 17.32 -29.74 34.44
C THR A 140 18.68 -29.12 34.09
N PRO A 141 19.01 -27.94 34.61
CA PRO A 141 19.27 -26.71 33.84
C PRO A 141 20.75 -26.26 33.96
N THR A 142 21.16 -25.42 33.03
CA THR A 142 22.41 -24.68 33.23
C THR A 142 22.13 -23.18 33.17
N THR A 143 22.48 -22.56 34.27
CA THR A 143 22.44 -21.14 34.63
C THR A 143 23.20 -20.25 33.65
N VAL A 144 22.59 -19.16 33.24
CA VAL A 144 23.19 -18.02 32.59
C VAL A 144 23.27 -16.85 33.57
N PRO A 145 24.38 -16.08 33.63
CA PRO A 145 24.51 -14.98 34.59
C PRO A 145 23.65 -13.79 34.20
N SER A 146 23.04 -13.18 35.20
CA SER A 146 22.34 -11.90 35.10
C SER A 146 23.30 -10.77 34.78
N ASP A 147 23.04 -10.02 33.74
CA ASP A 147 23.59 -8.67 33.58
C ASP A 147 22.50 -7.64 33.82
N THR A 148 22.76 -6.78 34.78
CA THR A 148 21.91 -5.68 35.20
C THR A 148 22.35 -4.42 34.49
N GLY A 149 21.52 -3.91 33.54
CA GLY A 149 21.80 -2.64 32.88
C GLY A 149 20.61 -2.04 32.17
N SER A 150 19.93 -1.17 32.87
CA SER A 150 19.09 -0.02 32.42
C SER A 150 18.13 -0.16 31.24
N GLY A 151 16.85 -0.12 31.59
CA GLY A 151 15.81 0.66 30.91
C GLY A 151 15.66 0.52 29.39
N GLY A 152 15.43 -0.69 28.89
CA GLY A 152 14.83 -0.89 27.58
C GLY A 152 13.37 -1.31 27.77
N THR A 153 12.45 -0.61 27.16
CA THR A 153 11.06 -1.05 27.05
C THR A 153 11.08 -2.44 26.38
N SER A 154 10.62 -3.44 27.11
CA SER A 154 10.43 -4.78 26.59
C SER A 154 9.44 -4.71 25.43
N GLN A 155 9.92 -5.11 24.24
CA GLN A 155 9.05 -5.39 23.11
C GLN A 155 8.01 -6.44 23.56
N PRO A 156 6.71 -6.26 23.27
CA PRO A 156 5.70 -7.26 23.56
C PRO A 156 6.12 -8.59 22.89
N GLY A 157 6.11 -9.67 23.65
CA GLY A 157 6.30 -11.00 23.07
C GLY A 157 5.24 -11.24 21.99
N SER A 158 5.56 -12.04 20.99
CA SER A 158 4.60 -12.47 19.96
C SER A 158 3.28 -12.84 20.63
N PRO A 159 2.15 -12.27 20.16
CA PRO A 159 0.87 -12.54 20.79
C PRO A 159 0.57 -14.04 20.70
N GLU A 160 0.38 -14.68 21.83
CA GLU A 160 -0.27 -16.00 21.91
C GLU A 160 -1.78 -15.81 21.75
N GLY A 161 -2.21 -15.20 20.66
CA GLY A 161 -3.60 -15.05 20.31
C GLY A 161 -3.94 -15.93 19.12
N ASN A 162 -5.18 -16.33 18.98
CA ASN A 162 -5.72 -17.14 17.90
C ASN A 162 -5.18 -16.69 16.54
N ARG A 163 -4.10 -17.32 16.09
CA ARG A 163 -3.73 -17.28 14.68
C ARG A 163 -4.72 -18.18 13.97
N GLY A 164 -5.64 -17.62 13.21
CA GLY A 164 -6.31 -18.39 12.20
C GLY A 164 -5.27 -19.06 11.31
N ASP A 165 -5.42 -20.33 11.02
CA ASP A 165 -4.45 -21.11 10.24
C ASP A 165 -4.44 -20.70 8.76
N SER A 166 -5.35 -19.81 8.34
CA SER A 166 -5.44 -19.31 6.98
C SER A 166 -5.05 -17.82 6.86
N TRP A 167 -4.46 -17.48 5.74
CA TRP A 167 -4.09 -16.09 5.40
C TRP A 167 -5.30 -15.16 5.28
N TYR A 168 -6.48 -15.70 5.07
CA TYR A 168 -7.72 -14.95 4.87
C TYR A 168 -8.51 -14.77 6.16
N ASP A 169 -8.06 -15.38 7.27
CA ASP A 169 -8.73 -15.23 8.55
C ASP A 169 -8.34 -13.90 9.21
N LEU A 170 -9.30 -13.24 9.84
CA LEU A 170 -9.08 -12.07 10.65
C LEU A 170 -8.12 -12.41 11.79
N ASN A 171 -6.98 -11.74 11.84
CA ASN A 171 -6.03 -11.87 12.94
C ASN A 171 -6.21 -10.73 13.92
N VAL A 172 -6.29 -11.07 15.19
CA VAL A 172 -6.37 -10.12 16.29
C VAL A 172 -5.13 -10.27 17.17
N TYR A 173 -4.43 -9.17 17.35
CA TYR A 173 -3.25 -9.06 18.20
C TYR A 173 -3.61 -8.18 19.40
N GLU A 174 -3.44 -8.73 20.58
CA GLU A 174 -3.66 -7.99 21.83
C GLU A 174 -2.32 -7.69 22.50
N TYR A 175 -2.14 -6.42 22.86
CA TYR A 175 -0.93 -5.91 23.49
C TYR A 175 -1.27 -5.33 24.87
N SER A 176 -0.25 -5.07 25.65
CA SER A 176 -0.39 -4.37 26.94
C SER A 176 0.61 -3.20 26.95
N PRO A 177 0.47 -2.24 26.06
CA PRO A 177 1.38 -1.10 25.99
C PRO A 177 1.20 -0.21 27.22
N SER A 178 2.26 0.53 27.54
CA SER A 178 2.21 1.56 28.58
C SER A 178 2.33 2.92 27.93
N TYR A 179 1.30 3.74 28.02
CA TYR A 179 1.30 5.11 27.50
C TYR A 179 0.54 6.05 28.44
N SER A 180 0.80 7.35 28.31
CA SER A 180 0.07 8.36 29.06
C SER A 180 -1.34 8.49 28.51
N VAL A 181 -2.32 8.56 29.41
CA VAL A 181 -3.73 8.79 29.03
C VAL A 181 -3.95 10.29 28.84
N ALA A 182 -4.77 10.63 27.84
CA ALA A 182 -5.17 12.00 27.54
C ALA A 182 -5.77 12.69 28.77
N THR A 183 -5.38 13.92 29.01
CA THR A 183 -5.92 14.76 30.09
C THR A 183 -6.22 16.15 29.58
N SER A 184 -7.30 16.75 30.06
CA SER A 184 -7.63 18.12 29.71
C SER A 184 -6.54 19.10 30.14
N ASN A 185 -6.12 19.97 29.24
CA ASN A 185 -5.23 21.09 29.54
C ASN A 185 -5.98 22.35 30.02
N GLY A 186 -7.30 22.26 30.20
CA GLY A 186 -8.17 23.37 30.61
C GLY A 186 -8.68 24.24 29.47
N ASN A 187 -8.15 24.08 28.26
CA ASN A 187 -8.62 24.76 27.05
C ASN A 187 -9.74 23.95 26.38
N THR A 188 -10.61 24.62 25.64
CA THR A 188 -11.75 23.97 24.98
C THR A 188 -11.90 24.32 23.51
N GLY A 189 -11.10 25.23 22.97
CA GLY A 189 -11.17 25.73 21.61
C GLY A 189 -9.88 25.63 20.84
N PHE A 190 -9.99 25.82 19.53
CA PHE A 190 -8.88 25.80 18.59
C PHE A 190 -8.76 27.13 17.86
N GLY A 191 -7.57 27.42 17.34
CA GLY A 191 -7.27 28.57 16.53
C GLY A 191 -6.98 28.22 15.07
N LEU A 192 -6.27 29.16 14.42
CA LEU A 192 -5.76 28.96 13.07
C LEU A 192 -4.31 28.47 13.11
N ASN A 193 -3.96 27.54 12.22
CA ASN A 193 -2.62 26.98 12.06
C ASN A 193 -2.10 26.30 13.35
N GLU A 194 -2.95 25.50 13.97
CA GLU A 194 -2.56 24.69 15.12
C GLU A 194 -1.44 23.71 14.71
N SER A 195 -0.57 23.42 15.67
CA SER A 195 0.52 22.46 15.51
C SER A 195 0.18 21.17 16.23
N GLY A 196 0.56 20.03 15.68
CA GLY A 196 0.39 18.75 16.35
C GLY A 196 1.18 18.68 17.64
N ASP A 197 0.54 18.15 18.67
CA ASP A 197 1.12 17.93 20.01
C ASP A 197 1.53 16.48 20.18
N ILE A 198 0.82 15.57 19.51
CA ILE A 198 1.00 14.12 19.60
C ILE A 198 1.20 13.54 18.21
N LEU A 199 2.15 12.61 18.11
CA LEU A 199 2.32 11.76 16.92
C LEU A 199 2.12 10.31 17.36
N LEU A 200 1.11 9.66 16.83
CA LEU A 200 0.97 8.21 16.98
C LEU A 200 1.74 7.48 15.88
N SER A 201 1.53 6.70 15.11
CA SER A 201 2.29 6.12 13.97
C SER A 201 3.77 6.53 13.95
N GLY A 202 4.53 6.01 14.88
CA GLY A 202 5.97 6.29 15.05
C GLY A 202 6.38 6.54 16.50
N TYR A 203 7.66 6.90 16.72
CA TYR A 203 8.22 7.08 18.07
C TYR A 203 8.07 8.52 18.60
N GLY A 204 7.58 9.44 17.80
CA GLY A 204 7.37 10.82 18.13
C GLY A 204 8.05 11.78 17.16
N PHE A 205 7.78 13.07 17.33
CA PHE A 205 8.41 14.11 16.52
C PHE A 205 9.94 14.08 16.70
N ASN A 206 10.65 14.07 15.61
CA ASN A 206 12.12 13.97 15.59
C ASN A 206 12.69 12.80 16.40
N ASN A 207 12.01 11.66 16.42
CA ASN A 207 12.48 10.43 17.03
C ASN A 207 12.24 9.24 16.09
N SER A 208 13.32 8.68 15.56
CA SER A 208 13.29 7.56 14.61
C SER A 208 13.18 6.17 15.28
N GLY A 209 13.12 6.10 16.60
CA GLY A 209 13.18 4.83 17.32
C GLY A 209 14.58 4.24 17.46
N GLY A 210 15.64 4.89 16.94
CA GLY A 210 17.04 4.46 17.11
C GLY A 210 17.62 3.73 15.89
N SER A 211 18.72 2.99 16.11
CA SER A 211 19.49 2.35 15.03
C SER A 211 18.84 1.09 14.46
N THR A 212 17.95 0.44 15.22
CA THR A 212 17.36 -0.85 14.86
C THR A 212 15.92 -0.74 14.33
N LYS A 213 15.44 0.48 14.10
CA LYS A 213 14.09 0.74 13.59
C LYS A 213 14.13 1.35 12.21
N LEU A 214 13.24 0.92 11.35
CA LEU A 214 13.01 1.43 10.00
C LEU A 214 11.64 2.08 9.92
N ASN A 215 11.51 3.05 9.02
CA ASN A 215 10.25 3.64 8.64
C ASN A 215 10.18 3.79 7.12
N HIS A 216 9.59 2.80 6.45
CA HIS A 216 9.48 2.69 4.99
C HIS A 216 10.85 2.66 4.27
N PRO A 217 11.61 1.56 4.42
CA PRO A 217 12.85 1.38 3.67
C PRO A 217 12.55 1.23 2.18
N VAL A 218 13.04 2.18 1.39
CA VAL A 218 12.68 2.30 -0.04
C VAL A 218 13.74 1.75 -0.97
N SER A 219 14.94 1.51 -0.47
CA SER A 219 16.06 1.03 -1.30
C SER A 219 17.13 0.38 -0.46
N ILE A 220 17.78 -0.59 -1.05
CA ILE A 220 18.96 -1.27 -0.51
C ILE A 220 20.01 -1.43 -1.61
N SER A 221 21.26 -1.17 -1.29
CA SER A 221 22.39 -1.36 -2.20
C SER A 221 23.56 -1.96 -1.46
N ALA A 222 24.15 -3.00 -2.04
CA ALA A 222 25.33 -3.67 -1.49
C ALA A 222 26.41 -3.82 -2.57
N ASN A 223 27.61 -3.33 -2.29
CA ASN A 223 28.77 -3.43 -3.18
C ASN A 223 30.07 -3.21 -2.40
N ALA A 224 31.19 -3.69 -2.93
CA ALA A 224 32.53 -3.54 -2.34
C ALA A 224 32.60 -3.97 -0.86
N GLY A 225 31.83 -4.98 -0.46
CA GLY A 225 31.71 -5.44 0.93
C GLY A 225 30.99 -4.47 1.87
N LYS A 226 30.27 -3.51 1.35
CA LYS A 226 29.51 -2.47 2.08
C LYS A 226 28.04 -2.56 1.74
N MET A 227 27.17 -2.08 2.65
CA MET A 227 25.73 -2.02 2.41
C MET A 227 25.15 -0.69 2.89
N ALA A 228 24.16 -0.20 2.16
CA ALA A 228 23.38 0.99 2.47
C ALA A 228 21.89 0.73 2.29
N VAL A 229 21.07 1.29 3.18
CA VAL A 229 19.59 1.21 3.14
C VAL A 229 19.03 2.60 3.31
N THR A 230 18.14 3.00 2.42
CA THR A 230 17.38 4.25 2.58
C THR A 230 16.19 3.99 3.51
N ASP A 231 16.17 4.70 4.61
CA ASP A 231 15.09 4.74 5.60
C ASP A 231 14.31 6.05 5.43
N ARG A 232 13.34 6.00 4.49
CA ARG A 232 12.76 7.16 3.81
C ARG A 232 12.08 8.16 4.74
N PHE A 233 11.15 7.72 5.59
CA PHE A 233 10.40 8.61 6.46
C PHE A 233 11.20 9.07 7.68
N ASN A 234 12.32 8.41 7.95
CA ASN A 234 13.30 8.89 8.91
C ASN A 234 14.36 9.82 8.30
N ASN A 235 14.22 10.21 7.03
CA ASN A 235 15.10 11.16 6.35
C ASN A 235 16.59 10.79 6.49
N ARG A 236 16.92 9.48 6.31
CA ARG A 236 18.28 8.98 6.54
C ARG A 236 18.65 7.81 5.65
N VAL A 237 19.93 7.54 5.59
CA VAL A 237 20.49 6.30 5.03
C VAL A 237 21.27 5.60 6.13
N LEU A 238 21.01 4.32 6.33
CA LEU A 238 21.72 3.45 7.26
C LEU A 238 22.85 2.73 6.53
N ILE A 239 24.02 2.64 7.15
CA ILE A 239 25.27 2.11 6.54
C ILE A 239 25.82 0.97 7.37
N TRP A 240 26.21 -0.12 6.71
CA TRP A 240 27.01 -1.21 7.26
C TRP A 240 28.38 -1.25 6.59
N ASN A 241 29.43 -1.27 7.39
CA ASN A 241 30.84 -1.35 6.91
C ASN A 241 31.23 -2.75 6.43
N SER A 242 30.36 -3.73 6.64
CA SER A 242 30.47 -5.09 6.11
C SER A 242 29.08 -5.63 5.79
N ILE A 243 28.97 -6.57 4.85
CA ILE A 243 27.69 -7.22 4.54
C ILE A 243 27.23 -7.99 5.78
N PRO A 244 26.03 -7.72 6.30
CA PRO A 244 25.49 -8.43 7.45
C PRO A 244 25.31 -9.94 7.19
N THR A 245 25.64 -10.74 8.18
CA THR A 245 25.41 -12.19 8.19
C THR A 245 24.41 -12.64 9.25
N SER A 246 23.89 -11.69 10.00
CA SER A 246 22.87 -11.85 11.03
C SER A 246 22.21 -10.50 11.30
N ASN A 247 21.13 -10.46 12.08
CA ASN A 247 20.49 -9.21 12.49
C ASN A 247 21.42 -8.35 13.34
N THR A 248 22.08 -7.37 12.69
CA THR A 248 23.02 -6.44 13.30
C THR A 248 22.65 -5.00 13.01
N ALA A 249 22.82 -4.13 14.00
CA ALA A 249 22.60 -2.71 13.83
C ALA A 249 23.57 -2.10 12.78
N PRO A 250 23.19 -1.03 12.09
CA PRO A 250 24.06 -0.29 11.20
C PRO A 250 25.21 0.38 11.96
N ASP A 251 26.37 0.54 11.29
CA ASP A 251 27.54 1.21 11.86
C ASP A 251 27.42 2.72 11.84
N LEU A 252 26.81 3.27 10.79
CA LEU A 252 26.75 4.72 10.52
C LEU A 252 25.35 5.13 10.03
N VAL A 253 25.05 6.41 10.20
CA VAL A 253 23.86 7.06 9.63
C VAL A 253 24.26 8.30 8.85
N LEU A 254 23.66 8.49 7.65
CA LEU A 254 23.77 9.70 6.84
C LEU A 254 22.42 10.43 6.81
N GLY A 255 22.46 11.74 6.60
CA GLY A 255 21.26 12.59 6.59
C GLY A 255 20.80 13.03 7.97
N GLN A 256 21.34 12.41 9.03
CA GLN A 256 21.07 12.74 10.43
C GLN A 256 22.36 12.78 11.24
N ALA A 257 22.36 13.60 12.31
CA ALA A 257 23.51 13.70 13.20
C ALA A 257 23.78 12.41 14.01
N ASN A 258 22.74 11.64 14.27
CA ASN A 258 22.75 10.39 15.03
C ASN A 258 21.57 9.50 14.64
N PHE A 259 21.51 8.29 15.20
CA PHE A 259 20.47 7.30 14.87
C PHE A 259 19.07 7.63 15.39
N THR A 260 18.93 8.55 16.33
CA THR A 260 17.64 8.82 16.98
C THR A 260 16.86 9.97 16.35
N THR A 261 17.54 10.87 15.63
CA THR A 261 16.89 12.01 14.96
C THR A 261 16.35 11.63 13.59
N HIS A 262 15.33 12.36 13.09
CA HIS A 262 14.81 12.19 11.75
C HIS A 262 14.30 13.49 11.09
N ASN A 263 14.71 14.66 11.56
CA ASN A 263 14.33 15.91 10.93
C ASN A 263 14.84 15.99 9.49
N SER A 264 13.99 16.46 8.59
CA SER A 264 14.41 16.81 7.25
C SER A 264 15.27 18.08 7.24
N GLY A 265 16.05 18.28 6.18
CA GLY A 265 16.84 19.49 6.00
C GLY A 265 17.49 19.56 4.62
N THR A 266 18.03 20.74 4.29
CA THR A 266 18.63 21.06 2.98
C THR A 266 20.15 21.10 2.97
N GLY A 267 20.81 20.93 4.13
CA GLY A 267 22.28 20.85 4.22
C GLY A 267 22.84 19.61 3.49
N LEU A 268 24.15 19.61 3.19
CA LEU A 268 24.79 18.43 2.60
C LEU A 268 24.86 17.22 3.57
N ASN A 269 24.64 17.45 4.85
CA ASN A 269 24.53 16.42 5.90
C ASN A 269 23.08 16.12 6.30
N ASN A 270 22.10 16.64 5.56
CA ASN A 270 20.67 16.40 5.78
C ASN A 270 20.01 15.87 4.51
N MET A 271 18.86 15.25 4.67
CA MET A 271 18.01 14.75 3.60
C MET A 271 16.56 15.17 3.83
N ASN A 272 15.77 15.15 2.79
CA ASN A 272 14.32 15.30 2.88
C ASN A 272 13.66 14.26 1.96
N PHE A 273 13.06 13.24 2.59
CA PHE A 273 12.31 12.19 1.91
C PHE A 273 13.16 11.46 0.84
N PRO A 274 14.34 10.88 1.22
CA PRO A 274 15.25 10.28 0.25
C PRO A 274 14.64 9.08 -0.46
N GLY A 275 15.01 8.92 -1.74
CA GLY A 275 14.67 7.80 -2.60
C GLY A 275 15.75 6.71 -2.60
N GLN A 276 16.17 6.28 -3.79
CA GLN A 276 17.17 5.23 -3.88
C GLN A 276 18.57 5.67 -3.40
N VAL A 277 19.30 4.70 -2.86
CA VAL A 277 20.73 4.79 -2.58
C VAL A 277 21.49 3.81 -3.45
N VAL A 278 22.69 4.16 -3.87
CA VAL A 278 23.63 3.26 -4.54
C VAL A 278 25.01 3.32 -3.91
N VAL A 279 25.60 2.16 -3.67
CA VAL A 279 27.01 1.96 -3.33
C VAL A 279 27.72 1.43 -4.55
N THR A 280 28.74 2.13 -5.04
CA THR A 280 29.51 1.72 -6.21
C THR A 280 30.66 0.78 -5.88
N SER A 281 31.19 0.08 -6.87
CA SER A 281 32.33 -0.85 -6.68
C SER A 281 33.62 -0.16 -6.23
N ASP A 282 33.77 1.13 -6.51
CA ASP A 282 34.89 1.97 -6.07
C ASP A 282 34.62 2.76 -4.78
N GLY A 283 33.48 2.45 -4.11
CA GLY A 283 33.15 2.97 -2.78
C GLY A 283 32.50 4.35 -2.75
N LYS A 284 32.02 4.86 -3.85
CA LYS A 284 31.17 6.06 -3.84
C LYS A 284 29.77 5.73 -3.33
N VAL A 285 29.10 6.73 -2.78
CA VAL A 285 27.69 6.64 -2.37
C VAL A 285 26.90 7.78 -3.01
N LEU A 286 25.78 7.44 -3.63
CA LEU A 286 24.84 8.43 -4.18
C LEU A 286 23.45 8.21 -3.57
N VAL A 287 22.75 9.29 -3.24
CA VAL A 287 21.39 9.25 -2.67
C VAL A 287 20.49 10.22 -3.42
N ALA A 288 19.37 9.74 -3.94
CA ALA A 288 18.31 10.60 -4.46
C ALA A 288 17.61 11.29 -3.27
N ASP A 289 17.82 12.59 -3.12
CA ASP A 289 17.25 13.40 -2.05
C ASP A 289 16.01 14.15 -2.61
N SER A 290 14.87 13.41 -2.61
CA SER A 290 13.71 13.68 -3.47
C SER A 290 13.09 15.04 -3.25
N ASP A 291 12.68 15.39 -2.03
CA ASP A 291 12.03 16.67 -1.72
C ASP A 291 13.02 17.87 -1.78
N ASN A 292 14.30 17.59 -1.81
CA ASN A 292 15.33 18.63 -2.04
C ASN A 292 15.73 18.74 -3.53
N ASN A 293 15.13 17.95 -4.41
CA ASN A 293 15.38 18.02 -5.86
C ASN A 293 16.85 17.85 -6.27
N ARG A 294 17.57 16.93 -5.63
CA ARG A 294 19.00 16.74 -5.84
C ARG A 294 19.43 15.28 -5.63
N VAL A 295 20.64 14.98 -6.08
CA VAL A 295 21.36 13.76 -5.70
C VAL A 295 22.55 14.16 -4.83
N LEU A 296 22.65 13.62 -3.62
CA LEU A 296 23.79 13.75 -2.74
C LEU A 296 24.89 12.77 -3.14
N VAL A 297 26.15 13.21 -3.14
CA VAL A 297 27.29 12.39 -3.60
C VAL A 297 28.42 12.43 -2.57
N TRP A 298 28.82 11.24 -2.13
CA TRP A 298 30.06 10.98 -1.42
C TRP A 298 31.00 10.27 -2.38
N THR A 299 32.14 10.87 -2.66
CA THR A 299 33.17 10.38 -3.61
C THR A 299 34.02 9.26 -3.04
N SER A 300 33.89 9.00 -1.75
CA SER A 300 34.47 7.87 -1.02
C SER A 300 33.45 7.38 0.01
N PHE A 301 33.56 6.12 0.39
CA PHE A 301 32.62 5.52 1.36
C PHE A 301 32.67 6.27 2.70
N PRO A 302 31.50 6.69 3.25
CA PRO A 302 31.45 7.45 4.49
C PRO A 302 32.09 6.71 5.67
N THR A 303 32.71 7.45 6.57
CA THR A 303 33.43 6.89 7.72
C THR A 303 32.91 7.34 9.09
N SER A 304 31.93 8.25 9.11
CA SER A 304 31.31 8.74 10.34
C SER A 304 29.84 9.07 10.15
N SER A 305 29.05 8.90 11.20
CA SER A 305 27.65 9.35 11.22
C SER A 305 27.55 10.87 11.01
N GLY A 306 26.51 11.29 10.29
CA GLY A 306 26.28 12.69 9.96
C GLY A 306 27.30 13.30 9.00
N GLN A 307 28.15 12.48 8.36
CA GLN A 307 29.12 12.98 7.38
C GLN A 307 28.40 13.65 6.22
N ALA A 308 28.76 14.90 5.96
CA ALA A 308 28.22 15.64 4.83
C ALA A 308 28.61 15.00 3.49
N ALA A 309 27.73 15.07 2.50
CA ALA A 309 28.08 14.76 1.13
C ALA A 309 29.19 15.72 0.64
N ASP A 310 30.03 15.24 -0.28
CA ASP A 310 31.07 16.09 -0.88
C ASP A 310 30.44 17.18 -1.76
N TYR A 311 29.34 16.85 -2.43
CA TYR A 311 28.52 17.80 -3.20
C TYR A 311 27.13 17.24 -3.47
N ALA A 312 26.28 18.06 -4.08
CA ALA A 312 24.97 17.68 -4.60
C ALA A 312 24.87 18.00 -6.10
N ILE A 313 24.13 17.16 -6.85
CA ILE A 313 23.75 17.39 -8.25
C ILE A 313 22.30 17.89 -8.25
N PRO A 314 22.03 19.16 -8.56
CA PRO A 314 20.68 19.71 -8.62
C PRO A 314 19.96 19.23 -9.88
N THR A 315 18.91 18.42 -9.73
CA THR A 315 18.23 17.76 -10.87
C THR A 315 17.25 18.68 -11.59
N THR A 316 16.73 19.72 -10.95
CA THR A 316 15.86 20.73 -11.58
C THR A 316 16.52 21.53 -12.69
N ASN A 317 17.85 21.65 -12.66
CA ASN A 317 18.60 22.40 -13.69
C ASN A 317 18.50 21.76 -15.08
N TYR A 318 18.10 20.49 -15.16
CA TYR A 318 18.17 19.69 -16.40
C TYR A 318 16.81 19.32 -16.96
N VAL A 319 15.73 19.74 -16.30
CA VAL A 319 14.35 19.48 -16.70
C VAL A 319 13.56 20.78 -16.78
N ASN A 320 12.56 20.84 -17.65
CA ASN A 320 11.77 22.05 -17.88
C ASN A 320 10.65 22.28 -16.85
N PHE A 321 10.80 21.74 -15.63
CA PHE A 321 9.85 21.85 -14.53
C PHE A 321 10.55 22.47 -13.33
N GLY A 322 9.81 23.22 -12.53
CA GLY A 322 10.33 23.80 -11.29
C GLY A 322 10.64 22.77 -10.20
N ASP A 323 10.19 21.52 -10.39
CA ASP A 323 10.36 20.39 -9.48
C ASP A 323 10.71 19.17 -10.31
N SER A 324 11.72 18.42 -9.90
CA SER A 324 12.13 17.17 -10.56
C SER A 324 11.80 15.93 -9.72
N TRP A 325 11.86 16.07 -8.40
CA TRP A 325 11.61 15.04 -7.41
C TRP A 325 12.29 13.71 -7.76
N PRO A 326 13.64 13.65 -7.71
CA PRO A 326 14.38 12.45 -8.07
C PRO A 326 14.04 11.32 -7.10
N TRP A 327 13.59 10.17 -7.64
CA TRP A 327 13.31 8.99 -6.83
C TRP A 327 14.41 7.97 -6.94
N GLY A 328 14.79 7.63 -8.17
CA GLY A 328 15.77 6.62 -8.50
C GLY A 328 17.14 7.19 -8.78
N VAL A 329 18.19 6.50 -8.32
CA VAL A 329 19.57 6.72 -8.71
C VAL A 329 20.29 5.39 -8.88
N TRP A 330 21.08 5.28 -9.95
CA TRP A 330 21.98 4.17 -10.20
C TRP A 330 23.34 4.66 -10.67
N SER A 331 24.40 3.90 -10.31
CA SER A 331 25.76 4.14 -10.80
C SER A 331 26.61 2.88 -10.70
N ASP A 332 27.51 2.67 -11.67
CA ASP A 332 28.61 1.69 -11.62
C ASP A 332 29.95 2.30 -11.12
N GLY A 333 29.94 3.59 -10.74
CA GLY A 333 31.11 4.36 -10.38
C GLY A 333 31.66 5.20 -11.53
N THR A 334 31.22 4.94 -12.79
CA THR A 334 31.56 5.70 -13.99
C THR A 334 30.33 6.38 -14.58
N LYS A 335 29.29 5.63 -14.86
CA LYS A 335 28.02 6.11 -15.38
C LYS A 335 27.04 6.39 -14.24
N VAL A 336 26.13 7.33 -14.47
CA VAL A 336 25.05 7.66 -13.54
C VAL A 336 23.72 7.75 -14.26
N ILE A 337 22.66 7.24 -13.63
CA ILE A 337 21.27 7.44 -14.06
C ILE A 337 20.50 8.03 -12.89
N VAL A 338 19.63 9.00 -13.17
CA VAL A 338 18.71 9.58 -12.18
C VAL A 338 17.31 9.71 -12.78
N THR A 339 16.28 9.27 -12.06
CA THR A 339 14.89 9.51 -12.45
C THR A 339 14.44 10.89 -11.96
N ALA A 340 13.84 11.67 -12.84
CA ALA A 340 13.18 12.95 -12.53
C ALA A 340 11.66 12.73 -12.63
N THR A 341 11.07 12.29 -11.52
CA THR A 341 9.70 11.73 -11.45
C THR A 341 8.63 12.72 -11.92
N VAL A 342 8.64 13.95 -11.40
CA VAL A 342 7.66 14.99 -11.77
C VAL A 342 7.85 15.43 -13.22
N ALA A 343 9.10 15.47 -13.68
CA ALA A 343 9.42 15.84 -15.05
C ALA A 343 9.20 14.70 -16.07
N LYS A 344 8.84 13.49 -15.63
CA LYS A 344 8.65 12.31 -16.49
C LYS A 344 9.88 12.02 -17.35
N ALA A 345 11.06 12.17 -16.79
CA ALA A 345 12.33 12.07 -17.50
C ALA A 345 13.33 11.20 -16.76
N VAL A 346 14.32 10.70 -17.51
CA VAL A 346 15.46 9.96 -16.96
C VAL A 346 16.73 10.63 -17.43
N LEU A 347 17.61 10.98 -16.51
CA LEU A 347 18.86 11.69 -16.76
C LEU A 347 20.02 10.70 -16.81
N PHE A 348 20.83 10.74 -17.84
CA PHE A 348 21.97 9.84 -18.03
C PHE A 348 23.27 10.62 -18.16
N TRP A 349 24.29 10.19 -17.41
CA TRP A 349 25.68 10.63 -17.56
C TRP A 349 26.55 9.44 -17.95
N ASN A 350 27.30 9.57 -19.04
CA ASN A 350 28.23 8.55 -19.54
C ASN A 350 29.57 8.54 -18.77
N SER A 351 29.82 9.58 -18.01
CA SER A 351 30.94 9.72 -17.07
C SER A 351 30.44 10.23 -15.73
N PHE A 352 31.10 9.89 -14.64
CA PHE A 352 30.70 10.28 -13.30
C PHE A 352 30.66 11.82 -13.15
N PRO A 353 29.47 12.41 -12.88
CA PRO A 353 29.32 13.86 -12.94
C PRO A 353 29.86 14.59 -11.71
N GLY A 354 30.40 15.78 -11.92
CA GLY A 354 30.60 16.77 -10.88
C GLY A 354 29.30 17.54 -10.58
N PRO A 355 29.35 18.51 -9.65
CA PRO A 355 28.14 19.17 -9.13
C PRO A 355 27.39 20.02 -10.16
N ASN A 356 28.02 20.39 -11.29
CA ASN A 356 27.42 21.23 -12.32
C ASN A 356 27.44 20.58 -13.71
N ASP A 357 27.80 19.31 -13.80
CA ASP A 357 27.87 18.65 -15.11
C ASP A 357 26.45 18.27 -15.56
N ALA A 358 26.09 18.73 -16.73
CA ALA A 358 24.81 18.38 -17.33
C ALA A 358 24.78 16.91 -17.74
N PRO A 359 23.59 16.26 -17.74
CA PRO A 359 23.45 14.92 -18.27
C PRO A 359 23.73 14.92 -19.78
N ASP A 360 24.39 13.84 -20.25
CA ASP A 360 24.59 13.62 -21.68
C ASP A 360 23.26 13.40 -22.41
N ILE A 361 22.29 12.81 -21.71
CA ILE A 361 20.96 12.52 -22.27
C ILE A 361 19.88 12.83 -21.21
N VAL A 362 18.87 13.57 -21.63
CA VAL A 362 17.58 13.68 -20.96
C VAL A 362 16.61 12.83 -21.74
N LEU A 363 16.36 11.60 -21.28
CA LEU A 363 15.46 10.67 -21.93
C LEU A 363 14.02 10.98 -21.52
N THR A 364 13.18 11.18 -22.53
CA THR A 364 11.74 11.29 -22.42
C THR A 364 11.09 10.30 -23.37
N SER A 365 9.98 9.70 -22.99
CA SER A 365 9.16 8.82 -23.81
C SER A 365 7.71 9.01 -23.46
N SER A 366 6.83 8.90 -24.44
CA SER A 366 5.38 8.94 -24.21
C SER A 366 4.87 7.77 -23.38
N GLN A 367 5.66 6.70 -23.24
CA GLN A 367 5.35 5.52 -22.44
C GLN A 367 5.68 5.74 -20.95
N VAL A 368 6.58 6.65 -20.62
CA VAL A 368 6.99 6.96 -19.24
C VAL A 368 6.00 7.95 -18.63
N GLY A 369 5.42 7.56 -17.50
CA GLY A 369 4.42 8.34 -16.77
C GLY A 369 4.90 8.92 -15.45
N THR A 370 5.32 8.06 -14.53
CA THR A 370 5.83 8.46 -13.21
C THR A 370 7.04 7.59 -12.88
N PRO A 371 8.22 7.92 -13.46
CA PRO A 371 9.43 7.13 -13.27
C PRO A 371 9.88 7.13 -11.81
N ARG A 372 10.12 5.92 -11.27
CA ARG A 372 10.48 5.69 -9.88
C ARG A 372 11.83 4.98 -9.78
N SER A 373 11.82 3.72 -9.40
CA SER A 373 13.04 2.92 -9.23
C SER A 373 13.82 2.71 -10.54
N ILE A 374 15.14 2.72 -10.45
CA ILE A 374 16.02 2.52 -11.59
C ILE A 374 17.11 1.51 -11.24
N THR A 375 17.42 0.60 -12.16
CA THR A 375 18.57 -0.30 -12.05
C THR A 375 19.20 -0.54 -13.41
N SER A 376 20.49 -0.92 -13.41
CA SER A 376 21.23 -1.21 -14.63
C SER A 376 22.40 -2.17 -14.33
N ASP A 377 22.90 -2.85 -15.35
CA ASP A 377 24.20 -3.55 -15.32
C ASP A 377 25.31 -2.76 -16.04
N GLY A 378 25.03 -1.48 -16.38
CA GLY A 378 25.92 -0.62 -17.15
C GLY A 378 25.64 -0.61 -18.66
N ASN A 379 24.78 -1.50 -19.14
CA ASN A 379 24.29 -1.56 -20.51
C ASN A 379 22.77 -1.70 -20.58
N TYR A 380 22.21 -2.65 -19.87
CA TYR A 380 20.77 -2.90 -19.73
C TYR A 380 20.18 -1.97 -18.67
N VAL A 381 19.06 -1.33 -18.93
CA VAL A 381 18.44 -0.35 -18.03
C VAL A 381 16.99 -0.74 -17.78
N MET A 382 16.61 -0.80 -16.52
CA MET A 382 15.24 -1.05 -16.08
C MET A 382 14.71 0.12 -15.26
N LEU A 383 13.52 0.59 -15.58
CA LEU A 383 12.83 1.70 -14.95
C LEU A 383 11.46 1.26 -14.44
N GLY A 384 11.26 1.27 -13.14
CA GLY A 384 9.94 1.12 -12.54
C GLY A 384 9.10 2.38 -12.70
N ASP A 385 7.86 2.24 -13.16
CA ASP A 385 6.95 3.33 -13.49
C ASP A 385 5.56 3.08 -12.90
N GLU A 386 5.06 4.02 -12.12
CA GLU A 386 3.78 3.90 -11.44
C GLU A 386 2.59 4.20 -12.37
N ASN A 387 2.73 5.16 -13.27
CA ASN A 387 1.67 5.62 -14.19
C ASN A 387 2.12 5.55 -15.64
N ALA A 388 2.68 4.40 -16.01
CA ALA A 388 3.16 4.15 -17.36
C ALA A 388 2.04 4.25 -18.40
N ASN A 389 2.44 4.55 -19.64
CA ASN A 389 1.61 4.42 -20.82
C ASN A 389 2.34 3.48 -21.78
N GLY A 390 1.69 2.50 -22.35
CA GLY A 390 2.38 1.66 -23.33
C GLY A 390 1.88 0.23 -23.41
N PRO A 391 2.64 -0.63 -24.11
CA PRO A 391 2.17 -1.96 -24.48
C PRO A 391 2.07 -2.95 -23.31
N CYS A 392 2.75 -2.71 -22.19
CA CYS A 392 2.74 -3.59 -21.02
C CYS A 392 1.80 -3.12 -19.91
N ILE A 393 0.85 -2.26 -20.20
CA ILE A 393 -0.24 -1.95 -19.29
C ILE A 393 -1.26 -3.08 -19.40
N GLY A 394 -1.51 -3.78 -18.29
CA GLY A 394 -2.36 -4.96 -18.29
C GLY A 394 -3.12 -5.15 -17.00
N GLN A 395 -2.97 -6.31 -16.38
CA GLN A 395 -3.70 -6.69 -15.17
C GLN A 395 -3.32 -5.86 -13.93
N ASN A 396 -2.11 -5.25 -13.92
CA ASN A 396 -1.61 -4.42 -12.84
C ASN A 396 -1.88 -2.91 -13.04
N GLY A 397 -2.88 -2.58 -13.85
CA GLY A 397 -3.28 -1.20 -14.12
C GLY A 397 -2.23 -0.44 -14.92
N THR A 398 -1.84 0.75 -14.47
CA THR A 398 -0.84 1.60 -15.13
C THR A 398 0.59 1.35 -14.66
N ARG A 399 0.84 0.33 -13.83
CA ARG A 399 2.17 -0.01 -13.34
C ARG A 399 2.96 -0.82 -14.37
N SER A 400 4.19 -0.41 -14.64
CA SER A 400 5.06 -1.12 -15.59
C SER A 400 6.52 -0.97 -15.20
N THR A 401 7.36 -1.90 -15.65
CA THR A 401 8.81 -1.74 -15.65
C THR A 401 9.28 -1.67 -17.09
N HIS A 402 9.77 -0.52 -17.49
CA HIS A 402 10.32 -0.28 -18.82
C HIS A 402 11.76 -0.77 -18.93
N ILE A 403 12.14 -1.31 -20.08
CA ILE A 403 13.43 -1.93 -20.32
C ILE A 403 14.07 -1.36 -21.58
N TRP A 404 15.31 -0.89 -21.45
CA TRP A 404 16.20 -0.62 -22.55
C TRP A 404 17.29 -1.67 -22.56
N THR A 405 17.34 -2.51 -23.60
CA THR A 405 18.28 -3.63 -23.73
C THR A 405 19.71 -3.19 -24.03
N SER A 406 19.92 -1.91 -24.22
CA SER A 406 21.23 -1.29 -24.36
C SER A 406 21.19 0.13 -23.81
N TRP A 407 22.35 0.61 -23.33
CA TRP A 407 22.50 1.97 -22.82
C TRP A 407 21.96 2.98 -23.84
N PRO A 408 21.01 3.82 -23.48
CA PRO A 408 20.47 4.83 -24.38
C PRO A 408 21.54 5.82 -24.85
N THR A 409 21.52 6.15 -26.13
CA THR A 409 22.38 7.20 -26.74
C THR A 409 21.58 8.41 -27.16
N SER A 410 20.26 8.34 -27.06
CA SER A 410 19.32 9.42 -27.32
C SER A 410 17.98 9.08 -26.66
N SER A 411 17.07 10.06 -26.57
CA SER A 411 15.70 9.81 -26.16
C SER A 411 15.01 8.82 -27.11
N ARG A 412 14.44 7.76 -26.57
CA ARG A 412 13.73 6.71 -27.32
C ARG A 412 12.79 5.93 -26.40
N ASP A 413 11.82 5.26 -26.99
CA ASP A 413 10.94 4.35 -26.27
C ASP A 413 11.71 3.12 -25.74
N PRO A 414 11.20 2.45 -24.69
CA PRO A 414 11.75 1.21 -24.20
C PRO A 414 11.65 0.10 -25.25
N ASP A 415 12.60 -0.84 -25.22
CA ASP A 415 12.66 -1.99 -26.14
C ASP A 415 11.74 -3.14 -25.68
N ALA A 416 11.52 -3.24 -24.35
CA ALA A 416 10.70 -4.26 -23.72
C ALA A 416 10.11 -3.71 -22.40
N CYS A 417 9.20 -4.45 -21.81
CA CYS A 417 8.61 -4.08 -20.53
C CYS A 417 8.05 -5.30 -19.75
N ILE A 418 7.74 -5.06 -18.51
CA ILE A 418 7.08 -6.00 -17.60
C ILE A 418 5.78 -5.34 -17.14
N ASP A 419 4.65 -6.07 -17.17
CA ASP A 419 3.36 -5.63 -16.61
C ASP A 419 3.40 -5.67 -15.07
N ASN A 420 4.22 -4.86 -14.51
CA ASN A 420 4.28 -4.50 -13.09
C ASN A 420 5.38 -3.48 -12.84
N TRP A 421 5.23 -2.64 -11.83
CA TRP A 421 6.33 -1.83 -11.33
C TRP A 421 7.16 -2.64 -10.34
N LEU A 422 8.43 -2.90 -10.65
CA LEU A 422 9.37 -3.65 -9.84
C LEU A 422 10.50 -2.75 -9.34
N ALA A 423 10.76 -2.79 -8.05
CA ALA A 423 12.02 -2.35 -7.48
C ALA A 423 13.01 -3.53 -7.56
N SER A 424 14.00 -3.43 -8.45
CA SER A 424 14.74 -4.59 -8.95
C SER A 424 16.23 -4.52 -8.69
N ALA A 425 16.83 -5.70 -8.58
CA ALA A 425 18.28 -5.93 -8.77
C ALA A 425 18.52 -6.71 -10.05
N ILE A 426 19.61 -6.41 -10.75
CA ILE A 426 20.17 -7.22 -11.83
C ILE A 426 21.41 -7.92 -11.28
N TYR A 427 21.42 -9.23 -11.32
CA TYR A 427 22.56 -10.03 -10.88
C TYR A 427 22.68 -11.30 -11.73
N ASP A 428 23.89 -11.58 -12.22
CA ASP A 428 24.22 -12.74 -13.08
C ASP A 428 23.23 -12.88 -14.27
N SER A 429 22.95 -11.74 -14.93
CA SER A 429 22.01 -11.64 -16.04
C SER A 429 20.57 -12.07 -15.71
N LYS A 430 20.16 -11.98 -14.45
CA LYS A 430 18.81 -12.27 -13.96
C LYS A 430 18.24 -11.05 -13.24
N ILE A 431 16.91 -11.01 -13.15
CA ILE A 431 16.17 -9.94 -12.46
C ILE A 431 15.52 -10.50 -11.21
N TYR A 432 15.70 -9.78 -10.12
CA TYR A 432 15.05 -10.04 -8.83
C TYR A 432 14.33 -8.76 -8.41
N GLY A 433 13.00 -8.78 -8.39
CA GLY A 433 12.22 -7.56 -8.14
C GLY A 433 11.04 -7.78 -7.21
N ILE A 434 10.91 -6.91 -6.20
CA ILE A 434 9.71 -6.81 -5.39
C ILE A 434 8.69 -5.91 -6.10
N ALA A 435 7.44 -6.37 -6.18
CA ALA A 435 6.37 -5.60 -6.79
C ALA A 435 5.92 -4.45 -5.90
N ALA A 436 5.91 -3.26 -6.46
CA ALA A 436 5.31 -2.11 -5.79
C ALA A 436 3.79 -2.26 -5.67
N GLY A 437 3.26 -1.98 -4.48
CA GLY A 437 1.84 -2.17 -4.15
C GLY A 437 1.41 -3.63 -4.13
N GLY A 438 2.35 -4.57 -4.28
CA GLY A 438 2.12 -5.99 -4.31
C GLY A 438 2.70 -6.71 -3.10
N GLU A 439 2.28 -7.94 -2.96
CA GLU A 439 2.74 -8.88 -1.94
C GLU A 439 3.55 -10.01 -2.60
N THR A 440 4.24 -9.71 -3.70
CA THR A 440 4.90 -10.70 -4.54
C THR A 440 6.29 -10.23 -4.95
N MET A 441 7.24 -11.15 -4.92
CA MET A 441 8.56 -10.97 -5.52
C MET A 441 8.66 -11.79 -6.79
N TYR A 442 9.27 -11.24 -7.84
CA TYR A 442 9.35 -11.81 -9.17
C TYR A 442 10.80 -12.03 -9.57
N PHE A 443 11.08 -13.21 -10.13
CA PHE A 443 12.39 -13.57 -10.68
C PHE A 443 12.26 -13.85 -12.17
N TYR A 444 13.23 -13.33 -12.95
CA TYR A 444 13.34 -13.52 -14.38
C TYR A 444 14.74 -14.02 -14.70
N ASP A 445 14.85 -15.14 -15.41
CA ASP A 445 16.13 -15.73 -15.81
C ASP A 445 16.72 -15.12 -17.07
N ASP A 446 16.00 -14.25 -17.77
CA ASP A 446 16.41 -13.68 -19.04
C ASP A 446 16.32 -12.15 -19.02
N LEU A 447 17.46 -11.51 -19.31
CA LEU A 447 17.55 -10.06 -19.55
C LEU A 447 17.43 -9.69 -21.03
N TYR A 448 17.69 -10.62 -21.92
CA TYR A 448 17.97 -10.36 -23.33
C TYR A 448 16.83 -10.80 -24.22
N THR A 449 15.61 -10.45 -23.89
CA THR A 449 14.49 -10.75 -24.76
C THR A 449 14.20 -9.60 -25.73
N THR A 450 13.76 -9.96 -26.92
CA THR A 450 13.20 -9.04 -27.92
C THR A 450 11.68 -8.96 -27.80
N THR A 451 11.08 -9.66 -26.84
CA THR A 451 9.64 -9.62 -26.60
C THR A 451 9.25 -8.34 -25.88
N GLN A 452 8.10 -7.78 -26.15
CA GLN A 452 7.60 -6.59 -25.47
C GLN A 452 7.24 -6.85 -24.01
N GLU A 453 6.99 -8.09 -23.63
CA GLU A 453 6.66 -8.50 -22.28
C GLU A 453 7.57 -9.63 -21.82
N LEU A 454 8.17 -9.49 -20.62
CA LEU A 454 8.87 -10.55 -19.93
C LEU A 454 7.94 -11.24 -18.93
N LYS A 455 8.03 -12.56 -18.84
CA LYS A 455 7.27 -13.36 -17.85
C LYS A 455 8.18 -13.92 -16.79
N ALA A 456 7.80 -13.76 -15.53
CA ALA A 456 8.54 -14.29 -14.42
C ALA A 456 8.58 -15.81 -14.44
N ASN A 457 9.76 -16.39 -14.21
CA ASN A 457 9.93 -17.83 -14.06
C ASN A 457 9.59 -18.30 -12.63
N VAL A 458 9.87 -17.43 -11.63
CA VAL A 458 9.58 -17.71 -10.24
C VAL A 458 8.83 -16.52 -9.66
N LYS A 459 7.77 -16.78 -8.95
CA LYS A 459 7.02 -15.80 -8.16
C LYS A 459 7.04 -16.26 -6.73
N LEU A 460 7.73 -15.54 -5.87
CA LEU A 460 7.62 -15.70 -4.43
C LEU A 460 6.40 -14.91 -3.98
N ALA A 461 5.24 -15.53 -4.08
CA ALA A 461 3.98 -14.93 -3.69
C ALA A 461 3.57 -15.40 -2.32
N ASN A 462 2.68 -14.69 -1.73
CA ASN A 462 1.92 -15.13 -0.59
C ASN A 462 0.45 -15.38 -1.05
N PRO A 463 -0.45 -15.73 -0.16
CA PRO A 463 -0.26 -16.07 1.26
C PRO A 463 0.06 -17.52 1.51
N ASN A 464 -0.23 -18.40 0.56
CA ASN A 464 -0.12 -19.85 0.78
C ASN A 464 1.26 -20.42 0.43
N GLU A 465 2.17 -19.57 0.00
CA GLU A 465 3.47 -19.93 -0.58
C GLU A 465 4.66 -19.41 0.24
N GLY A 466 4.51 -19.25 1.54
CA GLY A 466 5.66 -19.04 2.41
C GLY A 466 5.73 -17.68 3.10
N HIS A 467 6.05 -16.58 2.46
CA HIS A 467 6.29 -15.28 3.08
C HIS A 467 5.40 -14.20 2.49
N ARG A 468 4.84 -13.35 3.35
CA ARG A 468 4.08 -12.19 2.90
C ARG A 468 5.00 -10.98 2.71
N TRP A 469 5.14 -10.60 1.45
CA TRP A 469 5.90 -9.41 1.06
C TRP A 469 5.07 -8.15 1.32
N ALA A 470 5.69 -7.15 1.89
CA ALA A 470 5.07 -5.87 2.17
C ALA A 470 5.73 -4.75 1.36
N GLY A 471 5.60 -4.84 0.02
CA GLY A 471 6.27 -3.94 -0.91
C GLY A 471 5.78 -2.50 -0.85
N GLY A 472 4.47 -2.26 -0.78
CA GLY A 472 3.95 -0.89 -0.72
C GLY A 472 4.20 -0.06 -1.98
N ASP A 473 4.46 1.24 -1.82
CA ASP A 473 4.70 2.17 -2.94
C ASP A 473 6.11 2.03 -3.55
N ASP A 474 6.98 1.24 -2.96
CA ASP A 474 8.31 0.90 -3.47
C ASP A 474 8.90 -0.25 -2.63
N GLY A 475 10.19 -0.37 -2.63
CA GLY A 475 10.99 -1.34 -1.92
C GLY A 475 12.34 -1.41 -2.59
N GLY A 476 13.12 -2.43 -2.31
CA GLY A 476 14.40 -2.62 -2.97
C GLY A 476 14.88 -4.04 -2.85
N ALA A 477 15.67 -4.46 -3.82
CA ALA A 477 16.36 -5.74 -3.76
C ALA A 477 17.85 -5.56 -4.12
N THR A 478 18.72 -6.33 -3.48
CA THR A 478 20.13 -6.43 -3.86
C THR A 478 20.63 -7.86 -3.67
N VAL A 479 21.49 -8.29 -4.57
CA VAL A 479 22.17 -9.59 -4.45
C VAL A 479 23.64 -9.36 -4.26
N VAL A 480 24.20 -9.95 -3.21
CA VAL A 480 25.63 -9.86 -2.90
C VAL A 480 26.08 -11.16 -2.23
N ASP A 481 27.26 -11.66 -2.64
CA ASP A 481 27.85 -12.88 -2.09
C ASP A 481 26.91 -14.11 -2.13
N GLY A 482 26.02 -14.17 -3.13
CA GLY A 482 25.03 -15.24 -3.30
C GLY A 482 23.80 -15.12 -2.39
N LYS A 483 23.71 -14.09 -1.56
CA LYS A 483 22.57 -13.75 -0.70
C LYS A 483 21.67 -12.74 -1.37
N LEU A 484 20.36 -12.85 -1.11
CA LEU A 484 19.36 -11.87 -1.54
C LEU A 484 18.86 -11.09 -0.32
N PHE A 485 18.97 -9.78 -0.39
CA PHE A 485 18.41 -8.84 0.58
C PHE A 485 17.26 -8.09 -0.06
N VAL A 486 16.12 -7.99 0.63
CA VAL A 486 14.92 -7.33 0.15
C VAL A 486 14.43 -6.31 1.19
N ALA A 487 14.42 -5.04 0.84
CA ALA A 487 13.82 -4.00 1.64
C ALA A 487 12.30 -3.99 1.41
N GLU A 488 11.56 -4.26 2.47
CA GLU A 488 10.10 -4.27 2.45
C GLU A 488 9.55 -2.94 2.96
N TYR A 489 9.08 -2.12 2.04
CA TYR A 489 8.64 -0.75 2.31
C TYR A 489 7.62 -0.65 3.45
N ASN A 490 6.49 -1.35 3.33
CA ASN A 490 5.48 -1.40 4.39
C ASN A 490 5.80 -2.40 5.51
N GLY A 491 6.79 -3.27 5.30
CA GLY A 491 7.22 -4.25 6.29
C GLY A 491 8.17 -3.68 7.33
N ASN A 492 8.75 -2.51 7.09
CA ASN A 492 9.75 -1.89 7.98
C ASN A 492 10.88 -2.83 8.37
N ARG A 493 11.32 -3.66 7.42
CA ARG A 493 12.36 -4.67 7.63
C ARG A 493 13.15 -4.93 6.35
N ILE A 494 14.25 -5.64 6.48
CA ILE A 494 14.98 -6.21 5.36
C ILE A 494 14.92 -7.73 5.50
N SER A 495 14.21 -8.39 4.59
CA SER A 495 14.18 -9.86 4.52
C SER A 495 15.41 -10.39 3.81
N VAL A 496 16.01 -11.47 4.33
CA VAL A 496 17.27 -12.00 3.85
C VAL A 496 17.17 -13.49 3.56
N PHE A 497 17.64 -13.87 2.38
CA PHE A 497 17.88 -15.25 2.00
C PHE A 497 19.39 -15.47 1.93
N ASP A 498 19.88 -16.46 2.68
CA ASP A 498 21.30 -16.86 2.64
C ASP A 498 21.68 -17.54 1.33
N THR A 499 20.68 -18.05 0.62
CA THR A 499 20.76 -18.54 -0.76
C THR A 499 19.62 -17.97 -1.57
N ILE A 500 19.84 -17.61 -2.83
CA ILE A 500 18.76 -17.12 -3.70
C ILE A 500 17.70 -18.21 -3.83
N PRO A 501 16.43 -17.92 -3.47
CA PRO A 501 15.36 -18.91 -3.51
C PRO A 501 15.04 -19.36 -4.94
N ALA A 502 14.73 -20.64 -5.08
CA ALA A 502 14.38 -21.25 -6.36
C ALA A 502 12.91 -21.69 -6.44
N LEU A 503 12.22 -21.80 -5.31
CA LEU A 503 10.85 -22.29 -5.22
C LEU A 503 9.92 -21.22 -4.65
N PRO A 504 8.65 -21.19 -5.08
CA PRO A 504 7.68 -20.20 -4.60
C PRO A 504 7.42 -20.21 -3.10
N ALA A 505 7.55 -21.36 -2.45
CA ALA A 505 7.27 -21.54 -1.02
C ALA A 505 8.44 -21.19 -0.09
N GLU A 506 9.58 -20.77 -0.63
CA GLU A 506 10.72 -20.43 0.21
C GLU A 506 10.48 -19.12 0.98
N LYS A 507 10.85 -19.15 2.26
CA LYS A 507 10.76 -18.01 3.17
C LYS A 507 12.15 -17.41 3.38
N PRO A 508 12.26 -16.13 3.74
CA PRO A 508 13.52 -15.57 4.18
C PRO A 508 14.09 -16.36 5.36
N ASP A 509 15.39 -16.53 5.38
CA ASP A 509 16.08 -17.22 6.46
C ASP A 509 16.10 -16.39 7.75
N TRP A 510 16.20 -15.06 7.62
CA TRP A 510 16.20 -14.11 8.73
C TRP A 510 15.83 -12.70 8.26
N ALA A 511 15.61 -11.78 9.21
CA ALA A 511 15.38 -10.37 8.92
C ALA A 511 16.45 -9.49 9.57
N LEU A 512 16.82 -8.41 8.86
CA LEU A 512 17.67 -7.36 9.37
C LEU A 512 16.81 -6.21 9.87
N LEU A 513 17.12 -5.69 11.04
CA LEU A 513 16.40 -4.65 11.76
C LEU A 513 14.94 -5.02 12.10
N ALA A 514 14.69 -6.31 12.22
CA ALA A 514 13.48 -6.89 12.77
C ALA A 514 13.84 -8.13 13.58
N ASN A 515 12.97 -8.57 14.48
CA ASN A 515 13.30 -9.71 15.33
C ASN A 515 13.30 -11.04 14.58
N GLU A 516 12.35 -11.20 13.64
CA GLU A 516 12.20 -12.42 12.87
C GLU A 516 11.67 -12.09 11.46
N PRO A 517 11.96 -12.93 10.46
CA PRO A 517 11.20 -12.93 9.23
C PRO A 517 9.83 -13.52 9.54
N THR A 518 8.84 -12.68 9.77
CA THR A 518 7.48 -13.12 10.08
C THR A 518 6.66 -13.24 8.81
N ASP A 519 5.67 -14.10 8.80
CA ASP A 519 4.69 -14.19 7.72
C ASP A 519 3.88 -12.90 7.58
N TYR A 520 3.94 -12.04 8.58
CA TYR A 520 3.30 -10.75 8.59
C TYR A 520 4.23 -9.66 9.13
N PRO A 521 4.35 -8.51 8.46
CA PRO A 521 5.11 -7.39 8.99
C PRO A 521 4.52 -6.91 10.32
N LEU A 522 5.37 -6.65 11.29
CA LEU A 522 4.95 -6.01 12.54
C LEU A 522 4.65 -4.53 12.23
N LEU A 523 3.35 -4.21 12.12
CA LEU A 523 2.86 -2.89 11.76
C LEU A 523 2.34 -2.08 12.95
N ASP A 524 2.48 -2.61 14.14
CA ASP A 524 1.96 -2.05 15.39
C ASP A 524 2.65 -0.75 15.81
N GLU A 525 3.87 -0.48 15.35
CA GLU A 525 4.60 0.73 15.70
C GLU A 525 4.36 1.87 14.72
N PHE A 526 3.94 1.55 13.49
CA PHE A 526 3.81 2.49 12.38
C PHE A 526 2.68 2.11 11.48
N ILE A 527 2.51 2.82 10.45
CA ILE A 527 1.85 2.43 9.22
C ILE A 527 0.37 2.41 9.37
N ILE A 528 -0.08 3.59 9.42
CA ILE A 528 -1.46 3.86 9.16
C ILE A 528 -1.48 4.61 7.84
N GLN A 529 -1.49 3.86 6.74
CA GLN A 529 -1.74 4.45 5.42
C GLN A 529 -3.23 4.75 5.30
N ASN A 530 -3.56 5.93 4.82
CA ASN A 530 -4.92 6.41 4.67
C ASN A 530 -5.77 6.19 5.94
N PRO A 531 -5.30 6.70 7.11
CA PRO A 531 -5.92 6.44 8.39
C PRO A 531 -7.29 7.08 8.47
N ILE A 532 -8.29 6.29 8.82
CA ILE A 532 -9.63 6.75 9.19
C ILE A 532 -9.73 6.68 10.70
N ILE A 533 -10.17 7.76 11.31
CA ILE A 533 -10.08 7.96 12.75
C ILE A 533 -11.46 8.24 13.29
N ASP A 534 -11.84 7.53 14.35
CA ASP A 534 -13.04 7.85 15.10
C ASP A 534 -12.87 7.45 16.57
N SER A 535 -13.75 7.93 17.45
CA SER A 535 -13.66 7.73 18.89
C SER A 535 -15.03 7.75 19.54
N ASN A 536 -15.21 6.93 20.58
CA ASN A 536 -16.39 7.00 21.44
C ASN A 536 -16.17 7.87 22.70
N GLY A 537 -15.10 8.69 22.72
CA GLY A 537 -14.74 9.54 23.87
C GLY A 537 -14.03 8.81 25.01
N SER A 538 -13.83 7.49 24.91
CA SER A 538 -13.05 6.69 25.87
C SER A 538 -11.99 5.85 25.21
N MET A 539 -12.20 5.45 23.97
CA MET A 539 -11.30 4.67 23.13
C MET A 539 -11.07 5.40 21.80
N LEU A 540 -9.90 5.22 21.23
CA LEU A 540 -9.56 5.70 19.88
C LEU A 540 -9.49 4.51 18.92
N PHE A 541 -10.11 4.66 17.78
CA PHE A 541 -10.14 3.68 16.70
C PHE A 541 -9.49 4.28 15.46
N VAL A 542 -8.58 3.54 14.84
CA VAL A 542 -7.94 3.96 13.60
C VAL A 542 -7.88 2.79 12.65
N SER A 543 -8.56 2.90 11.51
CA SER A 543 -8.47 1.90 10.46
C SER A 543 -7.51 2.33 9.36
N SER A 544 -7.00 1.35 8.61
CA SER A 544 -6.13 1.55 7.46
C SER A 544 -6.61 0.68 6.31
N ASP A 545 -6.71 1.28 5.12
CA ASP A 545 -7.14 0.59 3.91
C ASP A 545 -6.04 -0.33 3.35
N PHE A 546 -4.79 0.06 3.49
CA PHE A 546 -3.67 -0.62 2.86
C PHE A 546 -3.40 -2.01 3.47
N ASP A 547 -3.25 -2.08 4.78
CA ASP A 547 -3.03 -3.34 5.50
C ASP A 547 -4.33 -3.97 5.99
N ARG A 548 -5.47 -3.38 5.65
CA ARG A 548 -6.82 -3.83 6.01
C ARG A 548 -6.94 -4.06 7.50
N SER A 549 -6.57 -3.04 8.27
CA SER A 549 -6.46 -3.12 9.72
C SER A 549 -7.40 -2.18 10.45
N LEU A 550 -7.59 -2.48 11.74
CA LEU A 550 -8.18 -1.61 12.74
C LEU A 550 -7.29 -1.67 14.00
N SER A 551 -6.77 -0.52 14.39
CA SER A 551 -6.02 -0.31 15.61
C SER A 551 -6.91 0.33 16.69
N ILE A 552 -6.88 -0.20 17.90
CA ILE A 552 -7.71 0.27 19.02
C ILE A 552 -6.82 0.61 20.21
N TRP A 553 -6.92 1.82 20.70
CA TRP A 553 -6.42 2.24 22.01
C TRP A 553 -7.58 2.17 23.00
N LYS A 554 -7.47 1.30 24.01
CA LYS A 554 -8.52 1.09 25.04
C LYS A 554 -8.68 2.30 25.96
N GLN A 555 -7.72 3.22 25.96
CA GLN A 555 -7.76 4.51 26.62
C GLN A 555 -7.24 5.56 25.61
N LEU A 556 -7.74 6.78 25.69
CA LEU A 556 -7.32 7.84 24.80
C LEU A 556 -5.83 8.17 25.00
N PRO A 557 -4.99 8.09 23.97
CA PRO A 557 -3.56 8.32 24.10
C PRO A 557 -3.26 9.81 24.32
N GLY A 558 -2.42 10.11 25.32
CA GLY A 558 -1.99 11.46 25.69
C GLY A 558 -0.51 11.73 25.45
N SER A 559 0.19 10.87 24.73
CA SER A 559 1.62 11.03 24.40
C SER A 559 1.98 10.44 23.07
N SER A 560 3.00 11.02 22.42
CA SER A 560 3.55 10.48 21.17
C SER A 560 4.12 9.08 21.37
N GLY A 561 4.02 8.26 20.33
CA GLY A 561 4.53 6.90 20.31
C GLY A 561 3.67 5.89 21.11
N ALA A 562 2.48 6.27 21.52
CA ALA A 562 1.55 5.35 22.16
C ALA A 562 1.12 4.27 21.16
N GLN A 563 1.40 3.01 21.50
CA GLN A 563 1.02 1.87 20.66
C GLN A 563 -0.42 1.45 20.96
N PRO A 564 -1.15 0.89 19.98
CA PRO A 564 -2.51 0.40 20.20
C PRO A 564 -2.52 -0.82 21.15
N ASP A 565 -3.60 -0.97 21.90
CA ASP A 565 -3.83 -2.15 22.73
C ASP A 565 -4.28 -3.35 21.91
N ILE A 566 -4.99 -3.11 20.80
CA ILE A 566 -5.45 -4.16 19.90
C ILE A 566 -5.18 -3.72 18.47
N VAL A 567 -4.69 -4.66 17.65
CA VAL A 567 -4.61 -4.53 16.19
C VAL A 567 -5.32 -5.70 15.55
N MET A 568 -6.35 -5.40 14.79
CA MET A 568 -7.05 -6.38 13.96
C MET A 568 -6.56 -6.21 12.52
N ARG A 569 -6.26 -7.29 11.83
CA ARG A 569 -5.73 -7.26 10.46
C ARG A 569 -6.42 -8.27 9.57
N ARG A 570 -6.32 -8.01 8.26
CA ARG A 570 -6.82 -8.86 7.20
C ARG A 570 -8.34 -8.91 7.14
N PHE A 571 -8.96 -7.76 7.25
CA PHE A 571 -10.34 -7.68 6.79
C PHE A 571 -10.40 -8.11 5.31
N ASP A 572 -11.44 -8.82 4.92
CA ASP A 572 -11.65 -9.23 3.52
C ASP A 572 -11.63 -8.03 2.57
N GLN A 573 -12.13 -6.89 3.04
CA GLN A 573 -12.17 -5.65 2.28
C GLN A 573 -11.30 -4.58 2.96
N ALA A 574 -10.69 -3.73 2.15
CA ALA A 574 -10.00 -2.54 2.62
C ALA A 574 -11.02 -1.56 3.22
N PRO A 575 -10.91 -1.15 4.50
CA PRO A 575 -11.81 -0.16 5.07
C PRO A 575 -11.53 1.22 4.44
N TRP A 576 -12.54 1.79 3.84
CA TRP A 576 -12.49 3.14 3.26
C TRP A 576 -13.10 4.19 4.17
N ASP A 577 -13.98 3.76 5.06
CA ASP A 577 -14.61 4.62 6.04
C ASP A 577 -15.03 3.83 7.28
N MET A 578 -15.22 4.52 8.38
CA MET A 578 -15.57 3.95 9.67
C MET A 578 -16.47 4.90 10.45
N VAL A 579 -17.38 4.34 11.24
CA VAL A 579 -18.18 5.08 12.21
C VAL A 579 -18.16 4.38 13.56
N VAL A 580 -18.02 5.17 14.63
CA VAL A 580 -18.07 4.71 16.02
C VAL A 580 -19.15 5.49 16.77
N GLU A 581 -20.18 4.78 17.22
CA GLU A 581 -21.25 5.38 18.04
C GLU A 581 -21.43 4.56 19.32
N GLY A 582 -20.98 5.10 20.45
CA GLY A 582 -20.94 4.40 21.72
C GLY A 582 -20.11 3.13 21.67
N LYS A 583 -20.75 1.95 21.63
CA LYS A 583 -20.10 0.63 21.51
C LYS A 583 -20.16 0.04 20.11
N GLU A 584 -20.87 0.67 19.25
CA GLU A 584 -21.06 0.22 17.87
C GLU A 584 -19.89 0.71 17.01
N VAL A 585 -19.27 -0.20 16.27
CA VAL A 585 -18.16 0.10 15.36
C VAL A 585 -18.45 -0.58 14.04
N TYR A 586 -18.59 0.21 12.98
CA TYR A 586 -18.83 -0.29 11.63
C TYR A 586 -17.81 0.29 10.66
N LEU A 587 -17.38 -0.55 9.74
CA LEU A 587 -16.45 -0.21 8.68
C LEU A 587 -17.10 -0.47 7.32
N ALA A 588 -16.73 0.31 6.34
CA ALA A 588 -17.19 0.18 4.97
C ALA A 588 -16.01 0.15 4.00
N GLY A 589 -16.06 -0.75 3.03
CA GLY A 589 -15.01 -0.83 2.02
C GLY A 589 -15.26 -1.90 0.98
N GLY A 590 -14.64 -1.74 -0.18
CA GLY A 590 -14.87 -2.64 -1.30
C GLY A 590 -16.35 -2.71 -1.65
N ASN A 591 -16.95 -3.86 -1.48
CA ASN A 591 -18.38 -4.06 -1.72
C ASN A 591 -19.15 -4.52 -0.45
N SER A 592 -18.68 -4.16 0.73
CA SER A 592 -19.30 -4.61 1.99
C SER A 592 -19.31 -3.56 3.09
N VAL A 593 -20.19 -3.77 4.04
CA VAL A 593 -20.24 -3.11 5.35
C VAL A 593 -20.13 -4.19 6.42
N PHE A 594 -19.24 -3.99 7.39
CA PHE A 594 -18.98 -4.98 8.42
C PHE A 594 -18.62 -4.32 9.75
N GLY A 595 -18.82 -5.00 10.87
CA GLY A 595 -18.50 -4.45 12.19
C GLY A 595 -19.23 -5.12 13.34
N TRP A 596 -19.25 -4.43 14.48
CA TRP A 596 -19.73 -4.92 15.76
C TRP A 596 -20.77 -3.97 16.35
N SER A 597 -21.87 -4.53 16.81
CA SER A 597 -22.86 -3.79 17.62
C SER A 597 -22.42 -3.57 19.07
N ASP A 598 -21.40 -4.29 19.53
CA ASP A 598 -20.78 -4.10 20.86
C ASP A 598 -19.32 -4.58 20.81
N ILE A 599 -18.42 -3.68 20.47
CA ILE A 599 -16.98 -3.95 20.39
C ILE A 599 -16.38 -4.25 21.77
N GLU A 600 -16.91 -3.67 22.84
CA GLU A 600 -16.42 -3.94 24.20
C GLU A 600 -16.71 -5.39 24.63
N SER A 601 -17.90 -5.91 24.27
CA SER A 601 -18.23 -7.32 24.48
C SER A 601 -17.35 -8.24 23.65
N ALA A 602 -17.01 -7.88 22.41
CA ALA A 602 -16.06 -8.62 21.59
C ALA A 602 -14.67 -8.68 22.23
N MET A 603 -14.14 -7.53 22.66
CA MET A 603 -12.84 -7.44 23.36
C MET A 603 -12.83 -8.24 24.68
N ASN A 604 -13.90 -8.15 25.49
CA ASN A 604 -13.97 -8.85 26.78
C ASN A 604 -14.09 -10.37 26.66
N SER A 605 -14.70 -10.83 25.58
CA SER A 605 -14.89 -12.27 25.33
C SER A 605 -13.78 -12.90 24.48
N GLY A 606 -12.94 -12.09 23.83
CA GLY A 606 -12.01 -12.55 22.79
C GLY A 606 -12.69 -13.08 21.53
N ASN A 607 -14.01 -12.85 21.38
CA ASN A 607 -14.75 -13.24 20.18
C ASN A 607 -15.02 -12.01 19.32
N TYR A 608 -14.23 -11.85 18.26
CA TYR A 608 -14.29 -10.74 17.34
C TYR A 608 -15.13 -11.03 16.08
N SER A 609 -16.04 -11.99 16.14
CA SER A 609 -16.99 -12.23 15.05
C SER A 609 -17.84 -11.00 14.78
N PHE A 610 -17.97 -10.61 13.52
CA PHE A 610 -18.81 -9.47 13.14
C PHE A 610 -20.29 -9.73 13.44
N THR A 611 -20.98 -8.72 13.95
CA THR A 611 -22.45 -8.74 14.09
C THR A 611 -23.16 -8.28 12.82
N LEU A 612 -22.47 -7.48 12.00
CA LEU A 612 -22.85 -7.15 10.63
C LEU A 612 -21.67 -7.50 9.72
N ASN A 613 -21.91 -8.26 8.65
CA ASN A 613 -20.93 -8.50 7.58
C ASN A 613 -21.72 -8.77 6.30
N ALA A 614 -21.93 -7.73 5.50
CA ALA A 614 -22.89 -7.76 4.43
C ALA A 614 -22.37 -7.14 3.15
N LYS A 615 -22.42 -7.91 2.06
CA LYS A 615 -22.29 -7.43 0.67
C LYS A 615 -23.64 -6.99 0.09
N SER A 616 -24.73 -7.37 0.75
CA SER A 616 -26.09 -6.97 0.39
C SER A 616 -26.93 -6.81 1.65
N ILE A 617 -27.75 -5.77 1.68
CA ILE A 617 -28.71 -5.50 2.76
C ILE A 617 -30.07 -5.23 2.13
N GLY A 618 -31.08 -6.06 2.46
CA GLY A 618 -32.39 -5.99 1.84
C GLY A 618 -32.33 -6.16 0.32
N ASN A 619 -32.80 -5.17 -0.40
CA ASN A 619 -32.79 -5.15 -1.86
C ASN A 619 -31.57 -4.41 -2.46
N VAL A 620 -30.58 -4.02 -1.65
CA VAL A 620 -29.37 -3.36 -2.08
C VAL A 620 -28.21 -4.35 -2.11
N THR A 621 -27.52 -4.45 -3.24
CA THR A 621 -26.24 -5.12 -3.38
C THR A 621 -25.15 -4.07 -3.63
N PHE A 622 -24.15 -3.99 -2.77
CA PHE A 622 -23.09 -2.98 -2.83
C PHE A 622 -22.14 -3.25 -3.99
N GLN A 623 -21.77 -2.20 -4.71
CA GLN A 623 -20.88 -2.26 -5.87
C GLN A 623 -19.50 -1.65 -5.62
N GLY A 624 -19.41 -0.64 -4.73
CA GLY A 624 -18.13 0.03 -4.40
C GLY A 624 -18.34 1.02 -3.27
N VAL A 625 -18.35 0.53 -2.01
CA VAL A 625 -18.62 1.37 -0.84
C VAL A 625 -17.41 2.24 -0.53
N ARG A 626 -17.65 3.53 -0.34
CA ARG A 626 -16.62 4.55 -0.07
C ARG A 626 -16.89 5.38 1.19
N GLY A 627 -18.12 5.41 1.68
CA GLY A 627 -18.49 6.24 2.82
C GLY A 627 -19.52 5.58 3.72
N LEU A 628 -19.42 5.90 5.01
CA LEU A 628 -20.30 5.40 6.06
C LEU A 628 -20.55 6.52 7.07
N ALA A 629 -21.81 6.73 7.47
CA ALA A 629 -22.17 7.68 8.52
C ALA A 629 -23.31 7.14 9.37
N TYR A 630 -23.27 7.42 10.67
CA TYR A 630 -24.30 7.03 11.61
C TYR A 630 -24.40 8.06 12.74
N ASN A 631 -25.63 8.53 13.02
CA ASN A 631 -25.90 9.52 14.07
C ASN A 631 -26.86 8.98 15.15
N GLY A 632 -26.93 7.65 15.32
CA GLY A 632 -27.85 7.01 16.25
C GLY A 632 -29.30 6.88 15.72
N THR A 633 -29.67 7.63 14.66
CA THR A 633 -31.00 7.61 14.04
C THR A 633 -30.96 7.07 12.61
N TYR A 634 -30.03 7.55 11.81
CA TYR A 634 -29.87 7.17 10.42
C TYR A 634 -28.49 6.52 10.20
N PHE A 635 -28.50 5.39 9.51
CA PHE A 635 -27.33 4.68 9.05
C PHE A 635 -27.21 4.85 7.54
N ALA A 636 -26.17 5.52 7.06
CA ALA A 636 -26.00 5.86 5.66
C ALA A 636 -24.76 5.18 5.07
N VAL A 637 -24.91 4.64 3.88
CA VAL A 637 -23.81 3.99 3.12
C VAL A 637 -23.68 4.65 1.76
N ALA A 638 -22.53 5.22 1.45
CA ALA A 638 -22.20 5.78 0.15
C ALA A 638 -21.59 4.70 -0.75
N ASP A 639 -22.38 4.23 -1.70
CA ASP A 639 -21.94 3.27 -2.72
C ASP A 639 -21.52 4.01 -3.99
N ALA A 640 -20.24 4.25 -4.13
CA ALA A 640 -19.67 4.96 -5.29
C ALA A 640 -19.81 4.14 -6.59
N GLY A 641 -19.82 2.80 -6.49
CA GLY A 641 -20.04 1.94 -7.65
C GLY A 641 -21.47 2.03 -8.19
N ALA A 642 -22.43 2.36 -7.32
CA ALA A 642 -23.84 2.58 -7.67
C ALA A 642 -24.23 4.05 -7.82
N ASP A 643 -23.29 5.01 -7.65
CA ASP A 643 -23.57 6.45 -7.61
C ASP A 643 -24.73 6.83 -6.66
N THR A 644 -24.85 6.12 -5.52
CA THR A 644 -26.04 6.23 -4.65
C THR A 644 -25.65 6.17 -3.17
N ILE A 645 -26.28 7.01 -2.36
CA ILE A 645 -26.26 6.87 -0.89
C ILE A 645 -27.56 6.19 -0.46
N TYR A 646 -27.43 5.07 0.24
CA TYR A 646 -28.53 4.35 0.86
C TYR A 646 -28.62 4.69 2.34
N ILE A 647 -29.83 4.93 2.86
CA ILE A 647 -30.04 5.36 4.25
C ILE A 647 -31.13 4.49 4.90
N TRP A 648 -30.81 3.92 6.04
CA TRP A 648 -31.71 3.15 6.90
C TRP A 648 -32.03 3.93 8.18
N GLU A 649 -33.16 3.63 8.78
CA GLU A 649 -33.51 4.08 10.14
C GLU A 649 -32.89 3.10 11.14
N GLY A 650 -31.80 3.50 11.83
CA GLY A 650 -30.96 2.65 12.66
C GLY A 650 -30.02 1.74 11.85
N VAL A 651 -29.20 0.96 12.54
CA VAL A 651 -28.32 -0.03 11.92
C VAL A 651 -29.13 -1.15 11.29
N PRO A 652 -28.99 -1.43 10.00
CA PRO A 652 -29.85 -2.37 9.31
C PRO A 652 -29.55 -3.83 9.65
N SER A 653 -30.58 -4.65 9.69
CA SER A 653 -30.43 -6.10 9.56
C SER A 653 -30.32 -6.52 8.09
N ALA A 654 -29.88 -7.76 7.84
CA ALA A 654 -29.67 -8.24 6.47
C ALA A 654 -30.91 -8.19 5.57
N SER A 655 -32.12 -8.08 6.14
CA SER A 655 -33.41 -8.03 5.41
C SER A 655 -34.00 -6.65 5.21
N ASP A 656 -33.41 -5.62 5.82
CA ASP A 656 -34.04 -4.29 5.87
C ASP A 656 -33.75 -3.50 4.59
N ASN A 657 -34.80 -3.04 3.94
CA ASN A 657 -34.65 -2.14 2.81
C ASN A 657 -34.32 -0.72 3.29
N PRO A 658 -33.54 0.08 2.53
CA PRO A 658 -33.27 1.45 2.88
C PRO A 658 -34.58 2.27 2.92
N ALA A 659 -34.71 3.14 3.91
CA ALA A 659 -35.78 4.10 4.04
C ALA A 659 -35.72 5.19 2.96
N TYR A 660 -34.48 5.56 2.59
CA TYR A 660 -34.18 6.54 1.56
C TYR A 660 -33.03 6.08 0.67
N SER A 661 -33.07 6.52 -0.60
CA SER A 661 -32.00 6.35 -1.57
C SER A 661 -31.76 7.66 -2.28
N LEU A 662 -30.51 8.10 -2.33
CA LEU A 662 -30.06 9.35 -2.96
C LEU A 662 -29.22 9.01 -4.19
N PRO A 663 -29.86 8.82 -5.36
CA PRO A 663 -29.17 8.40 -6.59
C PRO A 663 -28.52 9.57 -7.34
N ASN A 664 -27.72 9.23 -8.37
CA ASN A 664 -27.05 10.16 -9.28
C ASN A 664 -26.02 11.08 -8.57
N LEU A 665 -25.31 10.52 -7.63
CA LEU A 665 -24.21 11.15 -6.90
C LEU A 665 -22.88 10.57 -7.37
N SER A 666 -22.37 11.06 -8.49
CA SER A 666 -21.09 10.59 -9.05
C SER A 666 -19.90 10.98 -8.17
N ASN A 667 -18.86 10.16 -8.22
CA ASN A 667 -17.60 10.35 -7.48
C ASN A 667 -17.79 10.45 -5.96
N LEU A 668 -18.66 9.62 -5.39
CA LEU A 668 -18.84 9.57 -3.95
C LEU A 668 -17.54 9.21 -3.23
N GLY A 669 -17.20 10.00 -2.20
CA GLY A 669 -16.16 9.76 -1.22
C GLY A 669 -16.73 9.37 0.14
N ARG A 670 -16.02 9.73 1.20
CA ARG A 670 -16.48 9.57 2.57
C ARG A 670 -17.65 10.51 2.86
N ILE A 671 -18.47 10.10 3.79
CA ILE A 671 -19.64 10.88 4.23
C ILE A 671 -19.63 10.98 5.76
N ASP A 672 -20.20 12.04 6.26
CA ASP A 672 -20.47 12.13 7.71
C ASP A 672 -21.78 12.88 7.95
N MET A 673 -22.42 12.62 9.10
CA MET A 673 -23.67 13.25 9.46
C MET A 673 -23.76 13.62 10.94
N ASN A 674 -24.45 14.72 11.20
CA ASN A 674 -24.92 15.06 12.52
C ASN A 674 -26.45 14.93 12.62
N ASP A 675 -27.07 15.43 13.68
CA ASP A 675 -28.53 15.37 13.87
C ASP A 675 -29.35 16.09 12.79
N THR A 676 -28.72 16.97 11.99
CA THR A 676 -29.42 17.86 11.08
C THR A 676 -28.98 17.76 9.63
N HIS A 677 -27.74 17.39 9.37
CA HIS A 677 -27.14 17.43 8.03
C HIS A 677 -26.35 16.15 7.73
N LEU A 678 -26.33 15.79 6.45
CA LEU A 678 -25.41 14.84 5.83
C LEU A 678 -24.45 15.62 4.92
N ALA A 679 -23.15 15.53 5.17
CA ALA A 679 -22.10 16.04 4.30
C ALA A 679 -21.59 14.92 3.40
N ILE A 680 -21.33 15.24 2.13
CA ILE A 680 -21.01 14.27 1.08
C ILE A 680 -19.68 14.64 0.47
N GLY A 681 -18.62 13.94 0.86
CA GLY A 681 -17.31 14.05 0.26
C GLY A 681 -17.23 13.40 -1.13
N CYS A 682 -16.18 13.71 -1.88
CA CYS A 682 -15.93 13.17 -3.20
C CYS A 682 -14.60 12.43 -3.27
N TYR A 683 -14.57 11.35 -4.03
CA TYR A 683 -13.30 10.81 -4.49
C TYR A 683 -12.73 11.71 -5.60
N PRO A 684 -11.39 11.77 -5.82
CA PRO A 684 -10.76 12.80 -6.68
C PRO A 684 -11.45 13.02 -8.02
N GLY A 685 -11.76 14.26 -8.33
CA GLY A 685 -12.42 14.67 -9.57
C GLY A 685 -13.88 15.08 -9.46
N GLY A 686 -14.47 15.14 -8.27
CA GLY A 686 -15.82 15.63 -8.04
C GLY A 686 -15.94 17.15 -8.24
N SER A 687 -17.07 17.60 -8.76
CA SER A 687 -17.23 19.00 -9.20
C SER A 687 -17.80 19.96 -8.15
N SER A 688 -18.44 19.49 -7.09
CA SER A 688 -18.95 20.36 -6.03
C SER A 688 -19.27 19.61 -4.76
N PHE A 689 -18.84 20.18 -3.66
CA PHE A 689 -19.11 19.70 -2.32
C PHE A 689 -20.60 19.85 -1.98
N LYS A 690 -21.22 18.79 -1.51
CA LYS A 690 -22.67 18.74 -1.24
C LYS A 690 -22.96 18.52 0.24
N VAL A 691 -23.91 19.28 0.75
CA VAL A 691 -24.50 19.12 2.08
C VAL A 691 -26.03 19.01 1.93
N LEU A 692 -26.64 18.07 2.61
CA LEU A 692 -28.08 17.82 2.61
C LEU A 692 -28.64 17.95 4.03
N GLU A 693 -29.69 18.73 4.23
CA GLU A 693 -30.46 18.67 5.47
C GLU A 693 -31.24 17.35 5.58
N LEU A 694 -31.14 16.65 6.72
CA LEU A 694 -31.81 15.35 6.93
C LEU A 694 -33.35 15.48 6.84
N SER A 695 -33.90 16.65 7.14
CA SER A 695 -35.32 16.95 6.93
C SER A 695 -35.77 16.85 5.46
N MET A 696 -34.83 16.89 4.51
CA MET A 696 -35.07 16.86 3.07
C MET A 696 -34.80 15.48 2.43
N LEU A 697 -34.61 14.42 3.21
CA LEU A 697 -34.32 13.09 2.69
C LEU A 697 -35.35 12.55 1.70
N SER A 698 -36.66 12.87 1.91
CA SER A 698 -37.75 12.47 1.02
C SER A 698 -37.83 13.28 -0.29
N SER A 699 -37.19 14.46 -0.33
CA SER A 699 -37.15 15.36 -1.49
C SER A 699 -35.82 16.13 -1.50
N PRO A 700 -34.69 15.47 -1.88
CA PRO A 700 -33.35 15.99 -1.66
C PRO A 700 -33.10 17.33 -2.36
N SER A 701 -32.60 18.31 -1.60
CA SER A 701 -32.14 19.60 -2.10
C SER A 701 -30.73 19.85 -1.52
N TYR A 702 -29.72 19.71 -2.35
CA TYR A 702 -28.32 19.85 -1.94
C TYR A 702 -27.90 21.32 -1.91
N GLN A 703 -27.16 21.67 -0.86
CA GLN A 703 -26.46 22.94 -0.72
C GLN A 703 -24.97 22.71 -1.01
N THR A 704 -24.24 23.76 -1.35
CA THR A 704 -22.79 23.72 -1.61
C THR A 704 -22.07 24.65 -0.67
N VAL A 705 -20.85 24.29 -0.25
CA VAL A 705 -19.98 25.17 0.54
C VAL A 705 -19.24 26.10 -0.43
N PRO A 706 -19.47 27.43 -0.38
CA PRO A 706 -18.90 28.36 -1.34
C PRO A 706 -17.36 28.40 -1.28
N GLY A 707 -16.73 28.35 -2.46
CA GLY A 707 -15.28 28.47 -2.58
C GLY A 707 -14.49 27.26 -2.11
N GLN A 708 -15.16 26.12 -1.85
CA GLN A 708 -14.51 24.88 -1.54
C GLN A 708 -14.75 23.85 -2.66
N ASP A 709 -13.66 23.22 -3.09
CA ASP A 709 -13.73 22.03 -3.92
C ASP A 709 -14.28 20.88 -3.08
N CYS A 710 -14.77 19.83 -3.73
CA CYS A 710 -15.32 18.70 -3.00
C CYS A 710 -14.18 17.90 -2.31
N PRO A 711 -14.20 17.82 -0.97
CA PRO A 711 -13.14 17.17 -0.21
C PRO A 711 -13.28 15.64 -0.24
N SER A 712 -12.18 14.94 -0.01
CA SER A 712 -12.19 13.46 0.12
C SER A 712 -12.73 12.99 1.46
N GLU A 713 -12.72 13.87 2.46
CA GLU A 713 -13.12 13.59 3.85
C GLU A 713 -13.99 14.75 4.36
N VAL A 714 -14.91 14.45 5.24
CA VAL A 714 -15.77 15.42 5.92
C VAL A 714 -15.96 14.97 7.37
N SER A 715 -16.05 15.89 8.32
CA SER A 715 -16.30 15.54 9.71
C SER A 715 -17.19 16.56 10.43
N PHE A 716 -18.20 16.03 11.12
CA PHE A 716 -18.97 16.75 12.14
C PHE A 716 -18.56 16.29 13.52
N ASN A 717 -18.33 17.21 14.42
CA ASN A 717 -18.14 16.92 15.82
C ASN A 717 -18.58 18.12 16.69
N ASP A 718 -18.45 18.02 18.00
CA ASP A 718 -18.89 19.08 18.94
C ASP A 718 -18.05 20.37 18.86
N LYS A 719 -16.94 20.38 18.10
CA LYS A 719 -16.14 21.58 17.81
C LYS A 719 -16.58 22.29 16.55
N GLY A 720 -17.30 21.62 15.65
CA GLY A 720 -17.80 22.23 14.43
C GLY A 720 -17.87 21.29 13.25
N PHE A 721 -17.67 21.87 12.07
CA PHE A 721 -17.66 21.21 10.78
C PHE A 721 -16.30 21.37 10.11
N PHE A 722 -15.69 20.28 9.64
CA PHE A 722 -14.30 20.21 9.19
C PHE A 722 -14.18 19.51 7.84
N ILE A 723 -13.23 20.02 7.02
CA ILE A 723 -12.85 19.41 5.75
C ILE A 723 -11.33 19.52 5.53
N PRO A 724 -10.70 18.61 4.79
CA PRO A 724 -9.32 18.79 4.33
C PRO A 724 -9.22 19.92 3.30
N GLY A 725 -8.16 20.74 3.43
CA GLY A 725 -7.61 21.60 2.41
C GLY A 725 -6.32 21.01 1.85
N ASP A 726 -5.55 21.79 1.10
CA ASP A 726 -4.36 21.31 0.37
C ASP A 726 -3.27 20.72 1.30
N ASP A 727 -3.00 21.37 2.43
CA ASP A 727 -1.94 20.98 3.38
C ASP A 727 -2.38 21.12 4.84
N LYS A 728 -3.68 21.20 5.08
CA LYS A 728 -4.27 21.43 6.41
C LYS A 728 -5.73 20.97 6.45
N ILE A 729 -6.23 20.82 7.67
CA ILE A 729 -7.67 20.76 7.90
C ILE A 729 -8.17 22.17 8.18
N ILE A 730 -9.32 22.53 7.64
CA ILE A 730 -10.03 23.78 7.92
C ILE A 730 -11.37 23.50 8.57
N GLY A 731 -11.79 24.37 9.48
CA GLY A 731 -13.01 24.18 10.26
C GLY A 731 -13.81 25.45 10.51
N TRP A 732 -15.11 25.26 10.65
CA TRP A 732 -16.10 26.28 11.04
C TRP A 732 -16.81 25.85 12.32
N ASN A 733 -17.27 26.79 13.09
CA ASN A 733 -18.05 26.52 14.32
C ASN A 733 -19.35 25.76 14.01
N SER A 734 -19.87 25.89 12.80
CA SER A 734 -21.07 25.17 12.34
C SER A 734 -21.07 24.98 10.83
N VAL A 735 -21.83 24.02 10.35
CA VAL A 735 -22.08 23.82 8.90
C VAL A 735 -22.81 25.03 8.30
N ALA A 736 -23.65 25.73 9.09
CA ALA A 736 -24.34 26.92 8.64
C ALA A 736 -23.37 28.06 8.30
N ASP A 737 -22.27 28.22 9.07
CA ASP A 737 -21.23 29.20 8.78
C ASP A 737 -20.50 28.85 7.47
N ALA A 738 -20.20 27.55 7.26
CA ALA A 738 -19.60 27.08 6.03
C ALA A 738 -20.50 27.33 4.80
N LEU A 739 -21.78 26.98 4.91
CA LEU A 739 -22.79 27.21 3.84
C LEU A 739 -23.03 28.68 3.55
N ALA A 740 -22.90 29.56 4.56
CA ALA A 740 -22.96 31.01 4.39
C ALA A 740 -21.69 31.60 3.74
N GLY A 741 -20.66 30.81 3.47
CA GLY A 741 -19.39 31.27 2.91
C GLY A 741 -18.52 32.04 3.89
N SER A 742 -18.73 31.86 5.20
CA SER A 742 -17.89 32.48 6.23
C SER A 742 -16.46 31.96 6.15
N SER A 743 -15.48 32.75 6.54
CA SER A 743 -14.09 32.27 6.63
C SER A 743 -13.96 31.21 7.74
N PRO A 744 -13.15 30.15 7.53
CA PRO A 744 -12.84 29.17 8.57
C PRO A 744 -12.30 29.87 9.84
N THR A 745 -12.71 29.37 10.98
CA THR A 745 -12.30 29.88 12.31
C THR A 745 -11.22 29.03 12.95
N MET A 746 -11.03 27.80 12.46
CA MET A 746 -10.07 26.82 12.93
C MET A 746 -9.26 26.27 11.77
N SER A 747 -7.99 25.95 11.99
CA SER A 747 -7.21 25.13 11.06
C SER A 747 -6.06 24.42 11.76
N PHE A 748 -5.73 23.23 11.25
CA PHE A 748 -4.71 22.32 11.78
C PHE A 748 -3.69 22.06 10.69
N GLY A 749 -2.39 22.21 10.96
CA GLY A 749 -1.33 22.12 9.96
C GLY A 749 -1.21 23.36 9.07
N GLY A 750 -0.76 23.19 7.84
CA GLY A 750 -0.59 24.29 6.88
C GLY A 750 0.65 25.13 7.10
N LYS A 751 1.66 24.62 7.81
CA LYS A 751 2.94 25.28 8.00
C LYS A 751 3.90 24.92 6.88
N THR A 752 4.79 25.87 6.55
CA THR A 752 5.86 25.62 5.59
C THR A 752 6.94 24.66 6.10
N ASP A 753 6.97 24.43 7.41
CA ASP A 753 7.81 23.42 8.03
C ASP A 753 7.16 22.05 7.84
N LYS A 754 7.62 21.32 6.85
CA LYS A 754 7.16 19.98 6.51
C LYS A 754 7.70 18.90 7.45
N THR A 755 8.39 19.27 8.51
CA THR A 755 9.14 18.31 9.31
C THR A 755 8.27 17.54 10.28
N ASN A 756 7.74 18.20 11.32
CA ASN A 756 7.22 17.45 12.47
C ASN A 756 5.81 17.81 12.90
N ILE A 757 5.32 18.97 12.53
CA ILE A 757 4.15 19.61 13.16
C ILE A 757 3.10 20.09 12.16
N GLY A 758 3.24 19.78 10.89
CA GLY A 758 2.28 20.11 9.85
C GLY A 758 1.64 18.86 9.27
N THR A 759 0.45 18.95 8.74
CA THR A 759 -0.16 17.89 7.95
C THR A 759 0.44 17.85 6.55
N LYS A 760 0.54 16.64 5.99
CA LYS A 760 0.91 16.44 4.59
C LYS A 760 -0.09 15.46 3.99
N MET A 761 -0.91 15.90 3.05
CA MET A 761 -1.99 15.10 2.48
C MET A 761 -2.95 14.54 3.56
N ALA A 762 -3.67 15.43 4.20
CA ALA A 762 -4.66 15.06 5.20
C ALA A 762 -5.75 14.14 4.63
N ALA A 763 -6.08 13.09 5.37
CA ALA A 763 -7.04 12.08 4.96
C ALA A 763 -8.14 11.85 5.99
N GLY A 764 -7.83 11.39 7.20
CA GLY A 764 -8.82 11.13 8.26
C GLY A 764 -8.94 12.29 9.23
N ILE A 765 -10.12 12.51 9.79
CA ILE A 765 -10.41 13.57 10.78
C ILE A 765 -11.25 12.95 11.89
N GLY A 766 -10.83 13.13 13.15
CA GLY A 766 -11.55 12.64 14.33
C GLY A 766 -11.45 13.57 15.54
N TRP A 767 -12.36 13.42 16.48
CA TRP A 767 -12.33 14.12 17.76
C TRP A 767 -12.63 13.15 18.90
N ASP A 768 -11.74 13.06 19.89
CA ASP A 768 -11.84 12.09 20.99
C ASP A 768 -12.33 12.70 22.32
N GLY A 769 -12.65 13.98 22.34
CA GLY A 769 -13.00 14.73 23.55
C GLY A 769 -11.84 15.52 24.14
N TYR A 770 -10.59 15.19 23.79
CA TYR A 770 -9.36 15.84 24.26
C TYR A 770 -8.49 16.35 23.13
N HIS A 771 -8.37 15.57 22.05
CA HIS A 771 -7.53 15.88 20.91
C HIS A 771 -8.33 15.83 19.61
N PHE A 772 -8.03 16.76 18.74
CA PHE A 772 -8.44 16.72 17.36
C PHE A 772 -7.39 15.91 16.58
N TRP A 773 -7.81 14.84 15.94
CA TRP A 773 -6.94 13.91 15.24
C TRP A 773 -6.99 14.12 13.75
N VAL A 774 -5.81 14.08 13.11
CA VAL A 774 -5.67 14.17 11.67
C VAL A 774 -4.77 13.04 11.19
N GLY A 775 -5.30 12.23 10.30
CA GLY A 775 -4.54 11.22 9.58
C GLY A 775 -3.89 11.81 8.33
N GLU A 776 -2.63 11.52 8.13
CA GLU A 776 -1.90 11.87 6.91
C GLU A 776 -1.73 10.65 6.03
N TYR A 777 -2.12 10.78 4.78
CA TYR A 777 -2.01 9.76 3.75
C TYR A 777 -0.70 9.90 3.00
N LYS A 778 -0.23 8.82 2.39
CA LYS A 778 0.86 8.75 1.43
C LYS A 778 2.02 9.72 1.71
N PHE A 779 3.25 9.33 1.69
CA PHE A 779 4.44 10.16 1.97
C PHE A 779 4.62 10.69 3.40
N SER A 780 3.66 10.50 4.29
CA SER A 780 3.80 10.86 5.69
C SER A 780 3.40 9.71 6.62
N ASN A 781 2.27 9.07 6.35
CA ASN A 781 1.74 7.94 7.11
C ASN A 781 1.76 8.22 8.63
N ARG A 782 1.28 9.40 9.02
CA ARG A 782 1.28 9.87 10.40
C ARG A 782 -0.14 10.06 10.90
N LEU A 783 -0.29 9.93 12.20
CA LEU A 783 -1.50 10.28 12.92
C LEU A 783 -1.15 11.37 13.94
N LEU A 784 -1.66 12.56 13.70
CA LEU A 784 -1.37 13.75 14.50
C LEU A 784 -2.54 14.09 15.42
N GLY A 785 -2.25 14.28 16.71
CA GLY A 785 -3.19 14.78 17.70
C GLY A 785 -2.88 16.23 18.04
N PHE A 786 -3.93 17.06 18.13
CA PHE A 786 -3.88 18.48 18.42
C PHE A 786 -4.70 18.74 19.68
N ALA A 787 -4.06 19.22 20.76
CA ALA A 787 -4.75 19.63 21.96
C ALA A 787 -5.39 21.02 21.79
N PRO A 788 -6.53 21.31 22.43
CA PRO A 788 -7.11 22.65 22.42
C PRO A 788 -6.10 23.71 22.90
N SER A 789 -6.00 24.83 22.14
CA SER A 789 -5.04 25.92 22.41
C SER A 789 -5.67 27.15 23.06
N LYS A 790 -7.04 27.22 23.10
CA LYS A 790 -7.82 28.38 23.60
C LYS A 790 -8.84 27.96 24.65
#